data_5d32074b47646187781740398be156a9
#
_entry.id   5d32074b47646187781740398be156a9
#
_cell.length_a   1.000
_cell.length_b   1.000
_cell.length_c   1.000
_cell.angle_alpha   90.00
_cell.angle_beta   90.00
_cell.angle_gamma   90.00
#
_symmetry.space_group_name_H-M   'P 1'
#
loop_
_entity.id
_entity.type
_entity.pdbx_description
1 polymer ?
#
loop_
_entity_poly.entity_id
_entity_poly.type
_entity_poly.pdbx_seq_one_letter_code
_entity_poly.pdbx_strand_id
1 'polypeptide(L)'
;MSRSDTSTSGQSSLATRPRATDLAALLRRLWIAALVAIWCSGEIVRAEQFESDFDGPGVSWQARCREADAKLVVHERRRDAGHRVGAEFFRLKVFRDNVPLRFEHPVPAARVLDELVASLWVRSDQAGAVLALKLGFRGLTDPETGAPLSDVITGDAYNTPGEWQQLKCQASDKAVNDKLRLLRARKRMAIDPATMYVDRVILGCTLTSGTMQLLIDDLEFGPIVPMETPPRTDRAVAPIGSSNTASTESALGGHRLNDAAPTASVGLPKAGPSSTVPVEFRLHRLRVEGRPFMPRMARYQSERPDILAAAGFNVAWVPDAEETSVTMPLRRQGLWITATPPFAKDAAGESLESEDASLLPFTSHSSSILFWMMGARLTANDRPRLQGWTNQVRDADRAFKRPLAADVADDERLCSRHLDLLGISRHTMNSETSLLDYRESLAMKRDRAWPGALCWTWIQTEPTAELMSLTSLAETPPQLEPEQIRAQVYAALSVGCRGMGYWTTTPLDGEGPAARERLLTLTQLNFELGLLEPWLATGTSVQMIPFTVDARDGDTRVIEPASTPSKGLFGGSPFPKRATPTAADSQRTQELSAALIRSEYGALLLPIWFEDRAQYVPGQMTANNATIIVPGGGETASAWEITTTGRLQYLKRETVAGGIKIVLPRFDQTAAILITSDQNVVEQFNQRIAAIQDKSAAACVELCQLKLVRTRQIDLQLQQLGVGLTASKRLLNEAQQHSEQAASALRQQQFQLARQQSALAMQHTRMLQRAHWDHAVKTMPSPVASPYALTFQTLPAHWRLMRGQAAQRGPSLHGGTTENKLPSGDFEDYDTMMASGWRHEQRAIPGVQSVAELHPSPQQGQYSLRLAARVDSEAPRNQPPPSSLNKIPVTVVSPPISVHAGQVVRISGWVKLPQPVTGSLDGATLHDSLLGKTGAWRIKPSRDWQRLEVLRVVPESQEFTITVALHGLGELAIDDLQITAFTPSNEVADTPPQHESPVKPARFNPLDALDLRRLNPLPKRK
;
A
#
# COMPACT_ATOMS: atom_id res chain seq x y z
N MET A 1 45.78 51.89 -53.83
CA MET A 1 46.25 53.34 -54.08
C MET A 1 46.16 53.92 -52.69
N SER A 2 47.27 54.04 -52.13
CA SER A 2 48.19 55.15 -51.85
C SER A 2 47.72 55.91 -50.61
N ARG A 3 48.50 55.72 -49.58
CA ARG A 3 49.52 56.61 -49.02
C ARG A 3 48.94 57.80 -48.26
N SER A 4 49.36 58.23 -47.23
CA SER A 4 50.62 58.27 -46.45
C SER A 4 50.48 59.40 -45.45
N ASP A 5 51.00 59.21 -44.40
CA ASP A 5 52.10 59.78 -43.63
C ASP A 5 51.81 60.86 -42.62
N THR A 6 52.29 60.56 -41.43
CA THR A 6 53.25 61.37 -40.57
C THR A 6 52.75 62.71 -40.07
N SER A 7 52.87 63.07 -38.80
CA SER A 7 54.02 63.15 -37.96
C SER A 7 53.68 63.81 -36.60
N THR A 8 54.29 63.25 -35.57
CA THR A 8 55.00 63.82 -34.46
C THR A 8 54.59 65.16 -33.80
N SER A 9 54.47 65.05 -32.53
CA SER A 9 55.03 65.78 -31.39
C SER A 9 54.02 66.19 -30.40
N GLY A 10 54.06 65.85 -29.12
CA GLY A 10 55.10 66.13 -28.14
C GLY A 10 54.45 66.70 -26.91
N GLN A 11 54.80 66.14 -25.80
CA GLN A 11 54.78 66.67 -24.42
C GLN A 11 53.52 66.78 -23.60
N SER A 12 53.68 66.14 -22.47
CA SER A 12 53.61 66.55 -21.05
C SER A 12 52.30 66.21 -20.31
N SER A 13 52.44 65.19 -19.49
CA SER A 13 52.04 65.10 -18.06
C SER A 13 50.86 65.93 -17.60
N LEU A 14 49.88 65.24 -17.08
CA LEU A 14 49.26 65.54 -15.75
C LEU A 14 48.39 64.35 -15.37
N ALA A 15 48.77 63.70 -14.27
CA ALA A 15 48.05 62.63 -13.65
C ALA A 15 46.73 63.12 -13.05
N THR A 16 45.62 62.64 -13.54
CA THR A 16 44.30 62.77 -12.94
C THR A 16 43.87 61.48 -12.35
N ARG A 17 43.70 61.39 -11.03
CA ARG A 17 43.14 60.32 -10.29
C ARG A 17 41.70 59.98 -10.84
N PRO A 18 41.37 58.69 -11.07
CA PRO A 18 40.02 58.34 -11.50
C PRO A 18 39.04 58.56 -10.33
N ARG A 19 37.89 59.16 -10.64
CA ARG A 19 36.79 59.39 -9.72
C ARG A 19 36.19 58.10 -9.22
N ALA A 20 35.82 58.02 -7.96
CA ALA A 20 35.26 56.88 -7.27
C ALA A 20 34.02 56.21 -7.98
N THR A 21 33.38 56.90 -8.90
CA THR A 21 32.27 56.45 -9.72
C THR A 21 32.66 55.44 -10.77
N ASP A 22 33.88 55.51 -11.31
CA ASP A 22 34.33 54.59 -12.37
C ASP A 22 34.80 53.24 -11.82
N LEU A 23 35.31 53.23 -10.62
CA LEU A 23 35.71 52.00 -9.92
C LEU A 23 34.48 51.15 -9.56
N ALA A 24 33.38 51.81 -9.14
CA ALA A 24 32.11 51.12 -8.85
C ALA A 24 31.45 50.52 -10.13
N ALA A 25 31.58 51.20 -11.26
CA ALA A 25 31.08 50.72 -12.55
C ALA A 25 31.92 49.51 -13.05
N LEU A 26 33.24 49.56 -12.84
CA LEU A 26 34.15 48.46 -13.23
C LEU A 26 33.93 47.21 -12.31
N LEU A 27 33.79 47.42 -11.01
CA LEU A 27 33.46 46.37 -10.07
C LEU A 27 32.09 45.75 -10.33
N ARG A 28 31.10 46.56 -10.71
CA ARG A 28 29.78 46.06 -11.09
C ARG A 28 29.79 45.23 -12.36
N ARG A 29 30.61 45.63 -13.34
CA ARG A 29 30.81 44.83 -14.59
C ARG A 29 31.58 43.53 -14.33
N LEU A 30 32.58 43.56 -13.45
CA LEU A 30 33.31 42.34 -13.01
C LEU A 30 32.41 41.40 -12.21
N TRP A 31 31.54 41.95 -11.36
CA TRP A 31 30.55 41.16 -10.61
C TRP A 31 29.49 40.52 -11.51
N ILE A 32 29.01 41.27 -12.49
CA ILE A 32 28.06 40.71 -13.51
C ILE A 32 28.76 39.67 -14.39
N ALA A 33 30.01 39.88 -14.81
CA ALA A 33 30.80 38.89 -15.53
C ALA A 33 31.10 37.65 -14.69
N ALA A 34 31.37 37.80 -13.41
CA ALA A 34 31.55 36.67 -12.47
C ALA A 34 30.25 35.94 -12.21
N LEU A 35 29.11 36.62 -12.11
CA LEU A 35 27.79 36.00 -11.99
C LEU A 35 27.37 35.28 -13.29
N VAL A 36 27.70 35.84 -14.43
CA VAL A 36 27.46 35.18 -15.73
C VAL A 36 28.41 33.98 -15.94
N ALA A 37 29.65 34.05 -15.46
CA ALA A 37 30.60 32.94 -15.50
C ALA A 37 30.15 31.84 -14.50
N ILE A 38 29.62 32.18 -13.34
CA ILE A 38 29.02 31.19 -12.36
C ILE A 38 27.70 30.64 -12.95
N TRP A 39 26.97 31.40 -13.74
CA TRP A 39 25.75 30.92 -14.41
C TRP A 39 26.05 30.05 -15.62
N CYS A 40 27.18 30.28 -16.32
CA CYS A 40 27.64 29.45 -17.44
C CYS A 40 28.48 28.25 -17.00
N SER A 41 28.95 28.18 -15.73
CA SER A 41 29.58 27.03 -15.11
C SER A 41 28.61 26.13 -14.34
N GLY A 42 27.31 26.24 -14.60
CA GLY A 42 26.39 25.13 -14.36
C GLY A 42 26.92 23.96 -15.18
N GLU A 43 27.67 23.07 -14.53
CA GLU A 43 27.98 21.78 -15.10
C GLU A 43 26.65 21.17 -15.53
N ILE A 44 26.42 21.17 -16.85
CA ILE A 44 25.56 20.19 -17.47
C ILE A 44 26.23 18.89 -17.07
N VAL A 45 25.65 18.20 -16.07
CA VAL A 45 26.00 16.83 -15.75
C VAL A 45 25.69 16.06 -17.04
N ARG A 46 26.69 15.97 -17.92
CA ARG A 46 26.67 15.03 -19.01
C ARG A 46 26.60 13.67 -18.34
N ALA A 47 25.56 12.93 -18.63
CA ALA A 47 25.47 11.54 -18.20
C ALA A 47 26.76 10.86 -18.69
N GLU A 48 27.57 10.37 -17.73
CA GLU A 48 28.79 9.65 -18.04
C GLU A 48 28.44 8.39 -18.84
N GLN A 49 29.22 8.13 -19.89
CA GLN A 49 29.16 6.92 -20.68
C GLN A 49 30.43 6.12 -20.41
N PHE A 50 30.28 4.84 -20.16
CA PHE A 50 31.41 3.92 -20.02
C PHE A 50 31.69 3.31 -21.40
N GLU A 51 32.91 3.41 -21.85
CA GLU A 51 33.40 2.86 -23.12
C GLU A 51 34.65 2.02 -22.86
N SER A 52 34.76 0.87 -23.51
CA SER A 52 35.94 0.03 -23.53
C SER A 52 36.19 -0.48 -24.94
N ASP A 53 37.27 0.02 -25.56
CA ASP A 53 37.73 -0.31 -26.91
C ASP A 53 38.56 -1.59 -26.98
N PHE A 54 38.87 -2.17 -25.82
CA PHE A 54 39.71 -3.35 -25.68
C PHE A 54 41.09 -3.30 -26.36
N ASP A 55 41.65 -2.14 -26.66
CA ASP A 55 42.96 -1.95 -27.25
C ASP A 55 44.12 -2.07 -26.26
N GLY A 56 43.80 -1.96 -24.97
CA GLY A 56 44.73 -2.09 -23.86
C GLY A 56 45.26 -3.54 -23.69
N PRO A 57 46.40 -3.75 -23.00
CA PRO A 57 47.06 -5.08 -22.89
C PRO A 57 46.36 -6.04 -21.92
N GLY A 58 45.48 -5.58 -21.08
CA GLY A 58 44.84 -6.39 -20.03
C GLY A 58 43.49 -6.98 -20.44
N VAL A 59 43.23 -8.23 -20.06
CA VAL A 59 41.93 -8.86 -20.23
C VAL A 59 40.97 -8.36 -19.12
N SER A 60 39.72 -8.14 -19.47
CA SER A 60 38.72 -7.52 -18.59
C SER A 60 37.48 -8.38 -18.32
N TRP A 61 37.15 -9.28 -19.22
CA TRP A 61 36.03 -10.18 -19.05
C TRP A 61 36.40 -11.44 -18.25
N GLN A 62 35.46 -11.97 -17.49
CA GLN A 62 35.62 -13.17 -16.69
C GLN A 62 34.69 -14.29 -17.19
N ALA A 63 35.22 -15.40 -17.60
CA ALA A 63 34.40 -16.58 -17.93
C ALA A 63 33.95 -17.31 -16.64
N ARG A 64 32.67 -17.59 -16.51
CA ARG A 64 32.08 -18.34 -15.42
C ARG A 64 31.46 -19.62 -15.96
N CYS A 65 32.18 -20.74 -15.75
CA CYS A 65 31.71 -22.09 -16.07
C CYS A 65 32.10 -23.07 -14.99
N ARG A 66 31.45 -24.23 -14.94
CA ARG A 66 31.89 -25.35 -14.11
C ARG A 66 33.01 -26.09 -14.87
N GLU A 67 34.10 -26.36 -14.23
CA GLU A 67 35.25 -27.04 -14.85
C GLU A 67 34.90 -28.42 -15.43
N ALA A 68 33.90 -29.10 -14.87
CA ALA A 68 33.41 -30.38 -15.38
C ALA A 68 32.64 -30.27 -16.72
N ASP A 69 32.13 -29.07 -17.06
CA ASP A 69 31.29 -28.86 -18.22
C ASP A 69 32.03 -28.18 -19.39
N ALA A 70 32.91 -27.24 -19.07
CA ALA A 70 33.74 -26.54 -20.05
C ALA A 70 35.03 -26.02 -19.44
N LYS A 71 36.13 -25.98 -20.23
CA LYS A 71 37.42 -25.47 -19.84
C LYS A 71 37.85 -24.32 -20.72
N LEU A 72 38.22 -23.19 -20.12
CA LEU A 72 38.84 -22.07 -20.79
C LEU A 72 40.28 -22.44 -21.17
N VAL A 73 40.57 -22.47 -22.47
CA VAL A 73 41.85 -22.89 -23.04
C VAL A 73 42.75 -21.68 -23.31
N VAL A 74 42.16 -20.60 -23.88
CA VAL A 74 42.87 -19.35 -24.20
C VAL A 74 42.00 -18.18 -23.79
N HIS A 75 42.59 -17.18 -23.18
CA HIS A 75 41.99 -15.89 -22.86
C HIS A 75 43.06 -14.82 -23.02
N GLU A 76 43.00 -14.05 -24.09
CA GLU A 76 44.02 -13.09 -24.46
C GLU A 76 43.46 -11.89 -25.24
N ARG A 77 44.20 -10.80 -25.29
CA ARG A 77 43.96 -9.69 -26.20
C ARG A 77 44.60 -9.95 -27.56
N ARG A 78 43.84 -9.75 -28.62
CA ARG A 78 44.34 -9.86 -30.00
C ARG A 78 44.24 -8.52 -30.71
N ARG A 79 45.35 -7.93 -31.06
CA ARG A 79 45.44 -6.59 -31.64
C ARG A 79 44.94 -6.54 -33.10
N ASP A 80 45.09 -7.65 -33.84
CA ASP A 80 44.77 -7.67 -35.29
C ASP A 80 43.42 -8.40 -35.60
N ALA A 81 42.60 -8.65 -34.58
CA ALA A 81 41.39 -9.43 -34.70
C ALA A 81 40.14 -8.71 -34.21
N GLY A 82 40.20 -7.41 -33.89
CA GLY A 82 39.08 -6.59 -33.41
C GLY A 82 38.11 -6.21 -34.55
N HIS A 83 36.98 -5.67 -34.18
CA HIS A 83 36.04 -5.03 -35.08
C HIS A 83 36.66 -3.77 -35.67
N ARG A 84 37.42 -3.01 -34.89
CA ARG A 84 38.22 -1.85 -35.33
C ARG A 84 39.71 -2.12 -35.25
N VAL A 85 40.23 -2.41 -34.07
CA VAL A 85 41.69 -2.63 -33.86
C VAL A 85 41.93 -3.88 -33.03
N GLY A 86 41.60 -3.88 -31.74
CA GLY A 86 41.86 -4.97 -30.84
C GLY A 86 40.56 -5.70 -30.39
N ALA A 87 40.65 -6.93 -29.91
CA ALA A 87 39.54 -7.64 -29.34
C ALA A 87 39.98 -8.58 -28.24
N GLU A 88 39.08 -8.87 -27.30
CA GLU A 88 39.31 -9.90 -26.29
C GLU A 88 38.85 -11.26 -26.84
N PHE A 89 39.82 -12.23 -26.90
CA PHE A 89 39.63 -13.54 -27.50
C PHE A 89 39.53 -14.61 -26.45
N PHE A 90 38.53 -15.49 -26.63
CA PHE A 90 38.33 -16.67 -25.80
C PHE A 90 38.32 -17.93 -26.68
N ARG A 91 38.99 -18.97 -26.21
CA ARG A 91 38.85 -20.31 -26.75
C ARG A 91 38.48 -21.27 -25.62
N LEU A 92 37.34 -21.94 -25.75
CA LEU A 92 36.84 -22.89 -24.78
C LEU A 92 36.75 -24.27 -25.36
N LYS A 93 36.97 -25.28 -24.54
CA LYS A 93 36.68 -26.68 -24.85
C LYS A 93 35.46 -27.09 -24.03
N VAL A 94 34.36 -27.41 -24.70
CA VAL A 94 33.06 -27.78 -24.09
C VAL A 94 32.93 -29.31 -24.12
N PHE A 95 32.61 -29.90 -23.00
CA PHE A 95 32.60 -31.37 -22.84
C PHE A 95 31.21 -31.99 -22.99
N ARG A 96 30.13 -31.18 -22.91
CA ARG A 96 28.76 -31.62 -23.01
C ARG A 96 27.95 -30.65 -23.83
N ASP A 97 26.82 -31.10 -24.35
CA ASP A 97 25.83 -30.23 -25.00
C ASP A 97 24.96 -29.47 -23.95
N ASN A 98 24.45 -28.33 -24.37
CA ASN A 98 23.59 -27.46 -23.58
C ASN A 98 24.22 -26.92 -22.27
N VAL A 99 25.52 -26.67 -22.31
CA VAL A 99 26.24 -26.07 -21.17
C VAL A 99 25.99 -24.57 -21.12
N PRO A 100 25.41 -24.05 -20.05
CA PRO A 100 25.29 -22.62 -19.86
C PRO A 100 26.62 -22.01 -19.43
N LEU A 101 27.13 -21.06 -20.20
CA LEU A 101 28.34 -20.30 -19.92
C LEU A 101 27.99 -18.83 -19.81
N ARG A 102 28.69 -18.11 -18.92
CA ARG A 102 28.58 -16.66 -18.78
C ARG A 102 29.95 -16.00 -18.82
N PHE A 103 30.06 -14.95 -19.62
CA PHE A 103 31.18 -14.00 -19.57
C PHE A 103 30.66 -12.74 -18.88
N GLU A 104 31.39 -12.25 -17.90
CA GLU A 104 30.98 -11.10 -17.09
C GLU A 104 32.03 -9.98 -17.18
N HIS A 105 31.58 -8.75 -17.44
CA HIS A 105 32.42 -7.56 -17.41
C HIS A 105 31.91 -6.59 -16.36
N PRO A 106 32.73 -6.12 -15.41
CA PRO A 106 32.30 -5.12 -14.43
C PRO A 106 32.18 -3.76 -15.11
N VAL A 107 31.09 -3.04 -14.82
CA VAL A 107 30.86 -1.67 -15.26
C VAL A 107 30.59 -0.78 -14.05
N PRO A 108 30.77 0.54 -14.13
CA PRO A 108 30.39 1.44 -13.05
C PRO A 108 28.93 1.23 -12.66
N ALA A 109 28.66 1.16 -11.36
CA ALA A 109 27.30 0.92 -10.87
C ALA A 109 26.36 2.05 -11.28
N ALA A 110 25.43 1.76 -12.17
CA ALA A 110 24.48 2.70 -12.72
C ALA A 110 23.06 2.41 -12.23
N ARG A 111 22.31 3.45 -11.94
CA ARG A 111 20.87 3.36 -11.67
C ARG A 111 20.13 2.84 -12.89
N VAL A 112 19.17 1.94 -12.68
CA VAL A 112 18.35 1.41 -13.78
C VAL A 112 17.37 2.47 -14.24
N LEU A 113 17.52 2.87 -15.51
CA LEU A 113 16.70 3.84 -16.21
C LEU A 113 16.30 3.25 -17.56
N ASP A 114 15.21 3.73 -18.14
CA ASP A 114 14.72 3.27 -19.45
C ASP A 114 15.73 3.50 -20.58
N GLU A 115 16.56 4.54 -20.46
CA GLU A 115 17.62 4.91 -21.39
C GLU A 115 18.91 4.11 -21.21
N LEU A 116 19.03 3.31 -20.13
CA LEU A 116 20.25 2.55 -19.86
C LEU A 116 20.42 1.40 -20.86
N VAL A 117 21.44 1.51 -21.69
CA VAL A 117 21.77 0.56 -22.76
C VAL A 117 23.19 0.07 -22.62
N ALA A 118 23.42 -1.20 -22.87
CA ALA A 118 24.74 -1.73 -23.22
C ALA A 118 24.75 -2.12 -24.69
N SER A 119 25.82 -1.81 -25.40
CA SER A 119 26.11 -2.33 -26.74
C SER A 119 27.47 -2.99 -26.78
N LEU A 120 27.61 -4.09 -27.54
CA LEU A 120 28.80 -4.91 -27.58
C LEU A 120 28.94 -5.53 -28.96
N TRP A 121 30.14 -5.46 -29.61
CA TRP A 121 30.40 -6.20 -30.78
C TRP A 121 30.90 -7.61 -30.46
N VAL A 122 30.32 -8.61 -31.08
CA VAL A 122 30.56 -10.03 -30.84
C VAL A 122 30.79 -10.74 -32.14
N ARG A 123 31.80 -11.63 -32.19
CA ARG A 123 32.04 -12.58 -33.25
C ARG A 123 32.32 -13.93 -32.68
N SER A 124 31.58 -14.95 -33.07
CA SER A 124 31.74 -16.33 -32.58
C SER A 124 31.57 -17.33 -33.72
N ASP A 125 32.17 -18.49 -33.58
CA ASP A 125 31.94 -19.63 -34.47
C ASP A 125 30.60 -20.33 -34.20
N GLN A 126 29.92 -20.01 -33.10
CA GLN A 126 28.59 -20.53 -32.75
C GLN A 126 27.59 -19.40 -32.51
N ALA A 127 26.34 -19.61 -32.95
CA ALA A 127 25.24 -18.71 -32.65
C ALA A 127 24.71 -18.89 -31.20
N GLY A 128 23.86 -17.97 -30.72
CA GLY A 128 23.13 -18.10 -29.48
C GLY A 128 23.76 -17.42 -28.26
N ALA A 129 24.83 -16.65 -28.44
CA ALA A 129 25.30 -15.73 -27.39
C ALA A 129 24.32 -14.58 -27.21
N VAL A 130 23.91 -14.29 -25.98
CA VAL A 130 22.91 -13.28 -25.63
C VAL A 130 23.54 -12.22 -24.74
N LEU A 131 23.44 -10.97 -25.13
CA LEU A 131 23.86 -9.84 -24.29
C LEU A 131 22.85 -9.61 -23.19
N ALA A 132 23.32 -9.33 -21.98
CA ALA A 132 22.45 -9.14 -20.82
C ALA A 132 23.04 -8.15 -19.81
N LEU A 133 22.16 -7.54 -19.01
CA LEU A 133 22.51 -6.66 -17.90
C LEU A 133 22.20 -7.36 -16.57
N LYS A 134 23.15 -7.36 -15.65
CA LYS A 134 22.93 -7.88 -14.30
C LYS A 134 22.27 -6.82 -13.41
N LEU A 135 21.04 -7.08 -13.00
CA LEU A 135 20.33 -6.29 -12.00
C LEU A 135 20.81 -6.72 -10.62
N GLY A 136 21.32 -5.80 -9.84
CA GLY A 136 21.55 -5.93 -8.41
C GLY A 136 20.49 -5.18 -7.63
N PHE A 137 20.24 -5.61 -6.39
CA PHE A 137 19.26 -4.98 -5.48
C PHE A 137 19.97 -4.63 -4.18
N ARG A 138 20.12 -3.34 -3.90
CA ARG A 138 20.91 -2.87 -2.77
C ARG A 138 20.24 -3.25 -1.45
N GLY A 139 21.01 -3.91 -0.58
CA GLY A 139 20.57 -4.30 0.76
C GLY A 139 19.58 -5.48 0.79
N LEU A 140 19.29 -6.12 -0.35
CA LEU A 140 18.45 -7.30 -0.42
C LEU A 140 19.29 -8.57 -0.62
N THR A 141 18.95 -9.61 0.12
CA THR A 141 19.55 -10.95 0.01
C THR A 141 18.52 -11.95 -0.47
N ASP A 142 18.96 -12.90 -1.25
CA ASP A 142 18.15 -14.01 -1.71
C ASP A 142 17.82 -14.93 -0.52
N PRO A 143 16.56 -15.12 -0.15
CA PRO A 143 16.18 -15.93 1.02
C PRO A 143 16.56 -17.42 0.90
N GLU A 144 16.76 -17.94 -0.32
CA GLU A 144 17.12 -19.34 -0.54
C GLU A 144 18.63 -19.57 -0.48
N THR A 145 19.43 -18.60 -0.91
CA THR A 145 20.86 -18.77 -1.04
C THR A 145 21.69 -17.94 -0.06
N GLY A 146 21.08 -16.93 0.58
CA GLY A 146 21.76 -15.96 1.43
C GLY A 146 22.71 -15.01 0.68
N ALA A 147 22.79 -15.10 -0.66
CA ALA A 147 23.62 -14.25 -1.51
C ALA A 147 22.89 -12.91 -1.81
N PRO A 148 23.60 -11.84 -2.20
CA PRO A 148 22.98 -10.63 -2.68
C PRO A 148 21.96 -10.91 -3.80
N LEU A 149 20.73 -10.38 -3.66
CA LEU A 149 19.69 -10.60 -4.64
C LEU A 149 20.10 -10.01 -5.98
N SER A 150 20.00 -10.80 -7.04
CA SER A 150 20.29 -10.36 -8.42
C SER A 150 19.47 -11.13 -9.43
N ASP A 151 19.22 -10.51 -10.57
CA ASP A 151 18.62 -11.13 -11.76
C ASP A 151 19.28 -10.55 -13.02
N VAL A 152 18.82 -10.98 -14.19
CA VAL A 152 19.44 -10.62 -15.47
C VAL A 152 18.35 -10.16 -16.46
N ILE A 153 18.55 -9.00 -17.09
CA ILE A 153 17.78 -8.56 -18.25
C ILE A 153 18.52 -9.01 -19.51
N THR A 154 17.83 -9.69 -20.42
CA THR A 154 18.39 -10.19 -21.67
C THR A 154 18.04 -9.24 -22.83
N GLY A 155 19.02 -8.98 -23.68
CA GLY A 155 18.90 -8.21 -24.90
C GLY A 155 19.02 -9.08 -26.16
N ASP A 156 19.74 -8.56 -27.16
CA ASP A 156 19.93 -9.22 -28.46
C ASP A 156 20.73 -10.50 -28.37
N ALA A 157 20.42 -11.41 -29.31
CA ALA A 157 21.14 -12.65 -29.48
C ALA A 157 22.05 -12.61 -30.74
N TYR A 158 23.22 -13.21 -30.65
CA TYR A 158 24.14 -13.39 -31.75
C TYR A 158 23.67 -14.48 -32.71
N ASN A 159 23.44 -14.13 -33.97
CA ASN A 159 22.84 -15.01 -34.95
C ASN A 159 23.64 -15.20 -36.24
N THR A 160 24.80 -14.57 -36.38
CA THR A 160 25.64 -14.58 -37.58
C THR A 160 27.02 -15.21 -37.34
N PRO A 161 27.11 -16.58 -37.21
CA PRO A 161 28.36 -17.26 -36.92
C PRO A 161 29.48 -16.87 -37.89
N GLY A 162 30.63 -16.45 -37.35
CA GLY A 162 31.81 -16.06 -38.10
C GLY A 162 31.90 -14.57 -38.47
N GLU A 163 30.82 -13.81 -38.33
CA GLU A 163 30.77 -12.38 -38.66
C GLU A 163 30.64 -11.52 -37.39
N TRP A 164 31.07 -10.26 -37.46
CA TRP A 164 30.89 -9.30 -36.42
C TRP A 164 29.41 -8.82 -36.37
N GLN A 165 28.77 -8.93 -35.20
CA GLN A 165 27.43 -8.44 -34.98
C GLN A 165 27.40 -7.55 -33.71
N GLN A 166 26.80 -6.38 -33.81
CA GLN A 166 26.52 -5.55 -32.64
C GLN A 166 25.28 -6.08 -31.90
N LEU A 167 25.42 -6.39 -30.62
CA LEU A 167 24.34 -6.77 -29.73
C LEU A 167 24.00 -5.61 -28.82
N LYS A 168 22.71 -5.39 -28.55
CA LYS A 168 22.22 -4.36 -27.63
C LYS A 168 21.35 -4.97 -26.55
N CYS A 169 21.47 -4.43 -25.34
CA CYS A 169 20.60 -4.76 -24.24
C CYS A 169 20.17 -3.47 -23.55
N GLN A 170 18.88 -3.18 -23.59
CA GLN A 170 18.30 -2.00 -22.95
C GLN A 170 17.57 -2.40 -21.68
N ALA A 171 17.78 -1.67 -20.60
CA ALA A 171 17.02 -1.81 -19.36
C ALA A 171 15.64 -1.16 -19.48
N SER A 172 14.88 -1.53 -20.50
CA SER A 172 13.59 -0.92 -20.77
C SER A 172 12.63 -1.14 -19.59
N ASP A 173 11.78 -0.16 -19.32
CA ASP A 173 10.77 -0.20 -18.27
C ASP A 173 9.96 -1.49 -18.28
N LYS A 174 9.59 -1.98 -19.45
CA LYS A 174 8.86 -3.22 -19.61
C LYS A 174 9.69 -4.41 -19.14
N ALA A 175 10.93 -4.55 -19.60
CA ALA A 175 11.82 -5.65 -19.25
C ALA A 175 12.13 -5.66 -17.75
N VAL A 176 12.37 -4.48 -17.16
CA VAL A 176 12.63 -4.29 -15.73
C VAL A 176 11.42 -4.68 -14.89
N ASN A 177 10.23 -4.19 -15.24
CA ASN A 177 9.01 -4.49 -14.50
C ASN A 177 8.64 -5.98 -14.57
N ASP A 178 8.80 -6.61 -15.73
CA ASP A 178 8.54 -8.04 -15.88
C ASP A 178 9.49 -8.87 -15.01
N LYS A 179 10.75 -8.48 -14.93
CA LYS A 179 11.74 -9.14 -14.05
C LYS A 179 11.43 -8.94 -12.58
N LEU A 180 11.06 -7.72 -12.18
CA LEU A 180 10.67 -7.43 -10.80
C LEU A 180 9.48 -8.26 -10.34
N ARG A 181 8.46 -8.38 -11.20
CA ARG A 181 7.28 -9.19 -10.93
C ARG A 181 7.64 -10.66 -10.72
N LEU A 182 8.48 -11.22 -11.62
CA LEU A 182 8.96 -12.59 -11.51
C LEU A 182 9.76 -12.82 -10.22
N LEU A 183 10.67 -11.89 -9.88
CA LEU A 183 11.48 -11.98 -8.67
C LEU A 183 10.63 -11.92 -7.40
N ARG A 184 9.67 -10.98 -7.33
CA ARG A 184 8.75 -10.85 -6.21
C ARG A 184 7.89 -12.12 -6.02
N ALA A 185 7.34 -12.64 -7.12
CA ALA A 185 6.56 -13.87 -7.10
C ALA A 185 7.41 -15.09 -6.70
N ARG A 186 8.62 -15.23 -7.28
CA ARG A 186 9.52 -16.36 -7.02
C ARG A 186 10.08 -16.35 -5.60
N LYS A 187 10.53 -15.17 -5.13
CA LYS A 187 11.20 -15.03 -3.83
C LYS A 187 10.25 -14.64 -2.69
N ARG A 188 8.99 -14.34 -3.01
CA ARG A 188 7.95 -13.94 -2.06
C ARG A 188 8.39 -12.79 -1.14
N MET A 189 9.11 -11.82 -1.71
CA MET A 189 9.63 -10.67 -0.99
C MET A 189 9.32 -9.36 -1.71
N ALA A 190 9.12 -8.29 -0.94
CA ALA A 190 8.98 -6.95 -1.48
C ALA A 190 10.34 -6.46 -2.01
N ILE A 191 10.38 -5.98 -3.26
CA ILE A 191 11.58 -5.44 -3.89
C ILE A 191 11.26 -4.01 -4.32
N ASP A 192 11.99 -3.04 -3.74
CA ASP A 192 11.86 -1.64 -4.12
C ASP A 192 12.67 -1.39 -5.42
N PRO A 193 12.01 -0.96 -6.53
CA PRO A 193 12.69 -0.62 -7.77
C PRO A 193 13.78 0.45 -7.62
N ALA A 194 13.64 1.36 -6.64
CA ALA A 194 14.64 2.39 -6.39
C ALA A 194 16.00 1.85 -5.91
N THR A 195 16.03 0.60 -5.42
CA THR A 195 17.26 -0.07 -4.98
C THR A 195 18.01 -0.78 -6.10
N MET A 196 17.43 -0.81 -7.31
CA MET A 196 18.02 -1.50 -8.45
C MET A 196 19.18 -0.73 -9.05
N TYR A 197 20.20 -1.49 -9.43
CA TYR A 197 21.34 -1.00 -10.17
C TYR A 197 21.89 -2.07 -11.13
N VAL A 198 22.66 -1.64 -12.10
CA VAL A 198 23.45 -2.50 -12.97
C VAL A 198 24.93 -2.29 -12.64
N ASP A 199 25.66 -3.34 -12.35
CA ASP A 199 27.10 -3.31 -12.07
C ASP A 199 27.92 -4.21 -13.00
N ARG A 200 27.23 -4.97 -13.87
CA ARG A 200 27.89 -5.90 -14.81
C ARG A 200 27.11 -6.05 -16.10
N VAL A 201 27.87 -6.16 -17.17
CA VAL A 201 27.40 -6.63 -18.47
C VAL A 201 27.74 -8.12 -18.57
N ILE A 202 26.81 -8.92 -19.05
CA ILE A 202 26.92 -10.37 -19.18
C ILE A 202 26.71 -10.77 -20.64
N LEU A 203 27.54 -11.63 -21.16
CA LEU A 203 27.32 -12.37 -22.39
C LEU A 203 27.06 -13.84 -22.04
N GLY A 204 25.80 -14.28 -22.15
CA GLY A 204 25.37 -15.64 -21.84
C GLY A 204 25.36 -16.50 -23.10
N CYS A 205 25.93 -17.69 -23.06
CA CYS A 205 25.90 -18.63 -24.17
C CYS A 205 25.40 -19.97 -23.69
N THR A 206 24.65 -20.68 -24.55
CA THR A 206 24.38 -22.11 -24.36
C THR A 206 25.17 -22.85 -25.43
N LEU A 207 26.14 -23.63 -25.00
CA LEU A 207 27.14 -24.21 -25.87
C LEU A 207 26.84 -25.67 -26.20
N THR A 208 27.23 -26.08 -27.40
CA THR A 208 27.31 -27.46 -27.81
C THR A 208 28.72 -28.02 -27.57
N SER A 209 28.82 -29.33 -27.41
CA SER A 209 30.14 -30.00 -27.22
C SER A 209 31.08 -29.72 -28.41
N GLY A 210 32.37 -29.48 -28.08
CA GLY A 210 33.39 -29.12 -29.06
C GLY A 210 34.27 -27.97 -28.63
N THR A 211 34.88 -27.28 -29.60
CA THR A 211 35.69 -26.09 -29.35
C THR A 211 34.92 -24.85 -29.81
N MET A 212 34.78 -23.87 -28.95
CA MET A 212 34.20 -22.58 -29.28
C MET A 212 35.25 -21.48 -29.28
N GLN A 213 35.15 -20.56 -30.22
CA GLN A 213 35.90 -19.32 -30.28
C GLN A 213 34.97 -18.13 -30.21
N LEU A 214 35.33 -17.16 -29.37
CA LEU A 214 34.59 -15.94 -29.15
C LEU A 214 35.55 -14.75 -29.15
N LEU A 215 35.17 -13.69 -29.87
CA LEU A 215 35.83 -12.39 -29.89
C LEU A 215 34.81 -11.35 -29.45
N ILE A 216 35.25 -10.43 -28.61
CA ILE A 216 34.43 -9.35 -28.03
C ILE A 216 35.17 -8.05 -28.21
N ASP A 217 34.44 -6.99 -28.65
CA ASP A 217 35.01 -5.68 -28.93
C ASP A 217 33.99 -4.53 -28.71
N ASP A 218 34.47 -3.29 -28.56
CA ASP A 218 33.69 -2.07 -28.44
C ASP A 218 32.49 -2.17 -27.49
N LEU A 219 32.75 -2.29 -26.18
CA LEU A 219 31.69 -2.24 -25.17
C LEU A 219 31.36 -0.79 -24.83
N GLU A 220 30.12 -0.41 -25.06
CA GLU A 220 29.53 0.87 -24.61
C GLU A 220 28.45 0.57 -23.57
N PHE A 221 28.40 1.38 -22.50
CA PHE A 221 27.40 1.24 -21.44
C PHE A 221 27.03 2.62 -20.88
N GLY A 222 25.77 2.99 -20.91
CA GLY A 222 25.31 4.26 -20.43
C GLY A 222 23.85 4.59 -20.80
N PRO A 223 23.33 5.74 -20.36
CA PRO A 223 23.95 6.77 -19.51
C PRO A 223 24.15 6.30 -18.06
N ILE A 224 25.28 6.62 -17.46
CA ILE A 224 25.59 6.25 -16.07
C ILE A 224 25.06 7.37 -15.17
N VAL A 225 24.03 7.07 -14.42
CA VAL A 225 23.56 7.89 -13.30
C VAL A 225 23.98 7.19 -12.02
N PRO A 226 24.96 7.76 -11.26
CA PRO A 226 25.45 7.13 -10.06
C PRO A 226 24.34 6.92 -9.03
N MET A 227 24.38 5.79 -8.33
CA MET A 227 23.57 5.61 -7.14
C MET A 227 24.12 6.51 -6.03
N GLU A 228 23.31 7.42 -5.48
CA GLU A 228 23.71 8.20 -4.31
C GLU A 228 24.17 7.22 -3.22
N THR A 229 25.43 7.31 -2.85
CA THR A 229 26.01 6.50 -1.77
C THR A 229 25.67 7.21 -0.47
N PRO A 230 24.93 6.59 0.48
CA PRO A 230 24.95 7.11 1.84
C PRO A 230 26.39 7.09 2.36
N PRO A 231 26.82 8.06 3.17
CA PRO A 231 28.18 8.15 3.63
C PRO A 231 28.60 6.81 4.27
N ARG A 232 29.66 6.25 3.75
CA ARG A 232 30.27 4.99 4.24
C ARG A 232 30.80 5.23 5.65
N THR A 233 30.23 4.61 6.63
CA THR A 233 30.85 4.38 7.94
C THR A 233 31.60 3.04 7.92
N ASP A 234 32.65 2.95 7.10
CA ASP A 234 33.64 1.90 7.22
C ASP A 234 34.85 2.49 7.89
N ARG A 235 34.90 2.42 9.20
CA ARG A 235 36.15 2.51 9.94
C ARG A 235 36.69 1.09 10.15
N ALA A 236 37.56 0.70 9.25
CA ALA A 236 38.44 -0.41 9.52
C ALA A 236 39.31 -0.09 10.76
N VAL A 237 39.35 -0.99 11.69
CA VAL A 237 40.23 -0.96 12.85
C VAL A 237 41.67 -1.07 12.35
N ALA A 238 42.47 -0.01 12.55
CA ALA A 238 43.91 -0.06 12.48
C ALA A 238 44.51 0.41 13.82
N PRO A 239 45.69 -0.11 14.25
CA PRO A 239 46.12 -0.08 15.63
C PRO A 239 46.72 1.27 16.03
N ILE A 240 46.63 1.50 17.32
CA ILE A 240 47.04 2.65 18.12
C ILE A 240 48.48 3.07 17.83
N GLY A 241 48.65 4.33 17.44
CA GLY A 241 49.95 5.04 17.46
C GLY A 241 49.70 6.53 17.64
N SER A 242 50.26 7.05 18.69
CA SER A 242 50.12 8.37 19.30
C SER A 242 50.37 9.59 18.39
N SER A 243 49.63 10.65 18.71
CA SER A 243 50.02 12.07 18.82
C SER A 243 49.43 13.07 17.83
N ASN A 244 48.87 14.10 18.49
CA ASN A 244 48.73 15.52 18.12
C ASN A 244 47.61 15.99 17.20
N THR A 245 46.60 16.58 17.90
CA THR A 245 45.94 17.87 17.68
C THR A 245 45.91 18.49 16.27
N ALA A 246 44.74 18.43 15.69
CA ALA A 246 44.12 19.56 15.00
C ALA A 246 42.62 19.34 14.94
N SER A 247 41.86 20.16 15.62
CA SER A 247 40.43 20.32 15.58
C SER A 247 40.00 20.68 14.15
N THR A 248 39.29 19.74 13.52
CA THR A 248 38.40 20.09 12.41
C THR A 248 36.99 19.65 12.85
N GLU A 249 36.25 20.61 13.32
CA GLU A 249 34.81 20.52 13.51
C GLU A 249 34.17 20.11 12.18
N SER A 250 33.87 18.83 12.05
CA SER A 250 32.94 18.34 11.05
C SER A 250 31.56 18.78 11.48
N ALA A 251 31.05 19.81 10.82
CA ALA A 251 29.70 20.32 10.96
C ALA A 251 28.70 19.26 10.55
N LEU A 252 28.42 18.32 11.45
CA LEU A 252 27.13 17.66 11.52
C LEU A 252 26.17 18.70 12.12
N GLY A 253 25.65 19.56 11.24
CA GLY A 253 24.61 20.50 11.62
C GLY A 253 23.41 19.71 12.13
N GLY A 254 23.24 19.70 13.45
CA GLY A 254 22.03 19.23 14.08
C GLY A 254 20.86 20.06 13.57
N HIS A 255 20.15 19.54 12.57
CA HIS A 255 18.91 20.13 12.13
C HIS A 255 17.92 20.02 13.28
N ARG A 256 17.63 21.15 13.87
CA ARG A 256 16.63 21.26 14.94
C ARG A 256 15.26 20.84 14.36
N LEU A 257 14.48 20.05 15.09
CA LEU A 257 13.08 19.77 14.76
C LEU A 257 12.23 21.06 14.62
N ASN A 258 12.73 22.19 15.13
CA ASN A 258 12.10 23.49 14.91
C ASN A 258 12.09 23.93 13.44
N ASP A 259 12.94 23.36 12.57
CA ASP A 259 12.92 23.61 11.13
C ASP A 259 11.94 22.67 10.39
N ALA A 260 11.49 21.59 11.03
CA ALA A 260 10.33 20.86 10.62
C ALA A 260 9.09 21.67 11.00
N ALA A 261 8.22 21.98 10.05
CA ALA A 261 7.04 22.80 10.24
C ALA A 261 6.42 22.58 11.62
N PRO A 262 6.19 23.63 12.40
CA PRO A 262 5.28 23.50 13.50
C PRO A 262 3.99 23.01 12.88
N THR A 263 3.69 21.84 13.22
CA THR A 263 2.57 21.09 12.80
C THR A 263 1.36 21.97 12.62
N ALA A 264 0.85 21.96 11.42
CA ALA A 264 -0.48 22.44 11.11
C ALA A 264 -1.56 21.81 12.01
N SER A 265 -1.23 20.79 12.81
CA SER A 265 -2.14 20.13 13.74
C SER A 265 -2.22 20.77 15.13
N VAL A 266 -1.26 21.63 15.48
CA VAL A 266 -1.24 22.24 16.82
C VAL A 266 -0.87 23.69 16.67
N GLY A 267 -1.84 24.51 16.39
CA GLY A 267 -1.65 25.91 16.05
C GLY A 267 -1.30 26.06 14.58
N LEU A 268 -2.24 25.65 13.73
CA LEU A 268 -2.32 26.14 12.35
C LEU A 268 -2.09 27.65 12.38
N PRO A 269 -1.27 28.20 11.46
CA PRO A 269 -1.14 29.65 11.37
C PRO A 269 -2.53 30.23 11.32
N LYS A 270 -2.86 31.11 12.26
CA LYS A 270 -4.18 31.78 12.33
C LYS A 270 -4.48 32.62 11.11
N ALA A 271 -3.47 32.98 10.34
CA ALA A 271 -3.60 33.52 8.99
C ALA A 271 -3.61 32.36 8.00
N GLY A 272 -4.59 32.33 7.11
CA GLY A 272 -4.60 31.40 5.99
C GLY A 272 -3.31 31.51 5.18
N PRO A 273 -3.04 30.55 4.28
CA PRO A 273 -1.84 30.53 3.47
C PRO A 273 -1.70 31.88 2.75
N SER A 274 -0.55 32.50 2.91
CA SER A 274 -0.22 33.71 2.17
C SER A 274 -0.24 33.40 0.67
N SER A 275 -0.75 34.31 -0.13
CA SER A 275 -0.76 34.16 -1.60
C SER A 275 0.64 34.00 -2.22
N THR A 276 1.69 34.19 -1.43
CA THR A 276 3.10 34.10 -1.84
C THR A 276 3.78 32.82 -1.35
N VAL A 277 3.07 31.93 -0.66
CA VAL A 277 3.67 30.71 -0.10
C VAL A 277 3.97 29.71 -1.24
N PRO A 278 5.24 29.37 -1.45
CA PRO A 278 5.59 28.38 -2.46
C PRO A 278 5.17 26.97 -2.01
N VAL A 279 4.45 26.29 -2.89
CA VAL A 279 4.26 24.85 -2.82
C VAL A 279 5.21 24.25 -3.85
N GLU A 280 6.06 23.35 -3.43
CA GLU A 280 7.06 22.72 -4.30
C GLU A 280 6.92 21.20 -4.24
N PHE A 281 7.03 20.58 -5.39
CA PHE A 281 7.26 19.16 -5.50
C PHE A 281 8.68 18.94 -6.02
N ARG A 282 9.58 18.49 -5.15
CA ARG A 282 10.99 18.33 -5.49
C ARG A 282 11.57 17.10 -4.82
N LEU A 283 12.36 16.31 -5.55
CA LEU A 283 12.98 15.09 -5.05
C LEU A 283 11.95 14.14 -4.41
N HIS A 284 10.79 14.00 -5.06
CA HIS A 284 9.68 13.14 -4.63
C HIS A 284 9.11 13.50 -3.25
N ARG A 285 9.24 14.76 -2.86
CA ARG A 285 8.74 15.30 -1.60
C ARG A 285 7.88 16.51 -1.86
N LEU A 286 6.71 16.53 -1.24
CA LEU A 286 5.87 17.72 -1.21
C LEU A 286 6.39 18.64 -0.12
N ARG A 287 6.63 19.89 -0.47
CA ARG A 287 7.07 20.94 0.45
C ARG A 287 6.10 22.11 0.43
N VAL A 288 5.85 22.66 1.61
CA VAL A 288 5.07 23.87 1.80
C VAL A 288 5.91 24.84 2.63
N GLU A 289 6.12 26.06 2.14
CA GLU A 289 7.05 27.04 2.77
C GLU A 289 8.47 26.47 2.96
N GLY A 290 8.94 25.67 2.01
CA GLY A 290 10.23 25.00 2.09
C GLY A 290 10.30 23.81 3.06
N ARG A 291 9.22 23.47 3.77
CA ARG A 291 9.15 22.39 4.77
C ARG A 291 8.49 21.15 4.20
N PRO A 292 8.98 19.96 4.50
CA PRO A 292 8.31 18.71 4.11
C PRO A 292 6.88 18.65 4.66
N PHE A 293 5.94 18.22 3.85
CA PHE A 293 4.52 18.23 4.16
C PHE A 293 3.88 16.90 3.84
N MET A 294 3.10 16.37 4.78
CA MET A 294 2.29 15.16 4.60
C MET A 294 0.81 15.53 4.58
N PRO A 295 0.11 15.40 3.43
CA PRO A 295 -1.32 15.64 3.35
C PRO A 295 -2.13 14.70 4.24
N ARG A 296 -3.00 15.26 5.08
CA ARG A 296 -4.09 14.60 5.80
C ARG A 296 -5.39 15.20 5.30
N MET A 297 -5.95 14.57 4.29
CA MET A 297 -6.97 15.16 3.43
C MET A 297 -8.37 14.69 3.81
N ALA A 298 -9.28 15.61 4.03
CA ALA A 298 -10.71 15.34 4.10
C ALA A 298 -11.34 15.49 2.71
N ARG A 299 -12.20 14.55 2.32
CA ARG A 299 -13.13 14.77 1.23
C ARG A 299 -14.26 15.63 1.77
N TYR A 300 -14.29 16.91 1.38
CA TYR A 300 -15.23 17.89 1.92
C TYR A 300 -16.68 17.57 1.53
N GLN A 301 -17.54 17.45 2.54
CA GLN A 301 -18.98 17.17 2.42
C GLN A 301 -19.82 18.24 3.13
N SER A 302 -19.35 19.49 3.05
CA SER A 302 -19.96 20.66 3.72
C SER A 302 -19.81 20.69 5.25
N GLU A 303 -18.79 20.00 5.77
CA GLU A 303 -18.46 20.06 7.19
C GLU A 303 -18.05 21.47 7.62
N ARG A 304 -18.24 21.75 8.87
CA ARG A 304 -17.75 23.00 9.49
C ARG A 304 -16.21 23.03 9.46
N PRO A 305 -15.60 24.07 8.87
CA PRO A 305 -14.15 24.16 8.72
C PRO A 305 -13.36 24.11 10.04
N ASP A 306 -13.93 24.68 11.14
CA ASP A 306 -13.34 24.65 12.47
C ASP A 306 -13.25 23.23 13.05
N ILE A 307 -14.23 22.37 12.75
CA ILE A 307 -14.23 20.96 13.16
C ILE A 307 -13.13 20.18 12.44
N LEU A 308 -13.00 20.36 11.12
CA LEU A 308 -11.93 19.70 10.34
C LEU A 308 -10.54 20.13 10.84
N ALA A 309 -10.33 21.41 11.05
CA ALA A 309 -9.07 21.93 11.58
C ALA A 309 -8.80 21.39 13.00
N ALA A 310 -9.80 21.36 13.87
CA ALA A 310 -9.68 20.82 15.23
C ALA A 310 -9.39 19.32 15.24
N ALA A 311 -9.88 18.57 14.24
CA ALA A 311 -9.61 17.15 14.03
C ALA A 311 -8.24 16.87 13.37
N GLY A 312 -7.40 17.91 13.15
CA GLY A 312 -6.03 17.75 12.67
C GLY A 312 -5.90 17.50 11.16
N PHE A 313 -6.95 17.72 10.38
CA PHE A 313 -6.83 17.79 8.92
C PHE A 313 -6.01 19.00 8.52
N ASN A 314 -5.24 18.89 7.44
CA ASN A 314 -4.46 20.00 6.89
C ASN A 314 -4.80 20.29 5.41
N VAL A 315 -5.62 19.44 4.79
CA VAL A 315 -6.08 19.59 3.39
C VAL A 315 -7.57 19.26 3.31
N ALA A 316 -8.31 20.04 2.52
CA ALA A 316 -9.68 19.74 2.14
C ALA A 316 -9.76 19.57 0.61
N TRP A 317 -10.34 18.46 0.15
CA TRP A 317 -10.67 18.27 -1.26
C TRP A 317 -12.07 18.79 -1.52
N VAL A 318 -12.16 19.83 -2.33
CA VAL A 318 -13.39 20.48 -2.72
C VAL A 318 -13.70 20.24 -4.21
N PRO A 319 -14.97 20.20 -4.62
CA PRO A 319 -15.31 19.99 -6.03
C PRO A 319 -14.80 21.13 -6.94
N ASP A 320 -14.93 22.38 -6.49
CA ASP A 320 -14.61 23.58 -7.26
C ASP A 320 -13.68 24.51 -6.47
N ALA A 321 -12.57 24.88 -7.09
CA ALA A 321 -11.58 25.80 -6.53
C ALA A 321 -12.06 27.27 -6.50
N GLU A 322 -12.99 27.64 -7.40
CA GLU A 322 -13.47 29.02 -7.59
C GLU A 322 -14.62 29.36 -6.63
N GLU A 323 -15.25 28.36 -6.02
CA GLU A 323 -16.32 28.59 -5.06
C GLU A 323 -15.80 29.21 -3.75
N THR A 324 -15.78 30.54 -3.72
CA THR A 324 -15.22 31.33 -2.61
C THR A 324 -16.00 31.16 -1.31
N SER A 325 -17.30 30.84 -1.39
CA SER A 325 -18.16 30.53 -0.24
C SER A 325 -17.68 29.31 0.54
N VAL A 326 -17.07 28.35 -0.13
CA VAL A 326 -16.50 27.12 0.43
C VAL A 326 -15.02 27.30 0.75
N THR A 327 -14.23 27.79 -0.20
CA THR A 327 -12.78 27.82 -0.08
C THR A 327 -12.28 28.83 0.96
N MET A 328 -12.91 30.02 1.06
CA MET A 328 -12.47 31.06 1.99
C MET A 328 -12.61 30.67 3.48
N PRO A 329 -13.72 30.07 3.96
CA PRO A 329 -13.82 29.60 5.34
C PRO A 329 -12.77 28.53 5.68
N LEU A 330 -12.53 27.57 4.80
CA LEU A 330 -11.50 26.53 4.96
C LEU A 330 -10.11 27.15 5.10
N ARG A 331 -9.77 28.08 4.23
CA ARG A 331 -8.50 28.82 4.28
C ARG A 331 -8.30 29.62 5.58
N ARG A 332 -9.37 30.26 6.07
CA ARG A 332 -9.30 31.00 7.37
C ARG A 332 -8.98 30.11 8.55
N GLN A 333 -9.33 28.82 8.47
CA GLN A 333 -8.97 27.81 9.46
C GLN A 333 -7.58 27.19 9.21
N GLY A 334 -6.85 27.65 8.17
CA GLY A 334 -5.50 27.18 7.85
C GLY A 334 -5.47 25.89 7.04
N LEU A 335 -6.59 25.44 6.49
CA LEU A 335 -6.65 24.27 5.61
C LEU A 335 -6.18 24.63 4.20
N TRP A 336 -5.30 23.84 3.64
CA TRP A 336 -5.00 23.86 2.21
C TRP A 336 -6.16 23.30 1.40
N ILE A 337 -6.27 23.76 0.16
CA ILE A 337 -7.31 23.29 -0.76
C ILE A 337 -6.66 22.37 -1.81
N THR A 338 -7.30 21.28 -2.12
CA THR A 338 -7.13 20.55 -3.37
C THR A 338 -8.46 20.49 -4.07
N ALA A 339 -8.47 20.67 -5.39
CA ALA A 339 -9.67 20.72 -6.17
C ALA A 339 -9.45 20.10 -7.54
N THR A 340 -10.53 19.72 -8.21
CA THR A 340 -10.51 19.36 -9.61
C THR A 340 -10.23 20.61 -10.42
N PRO A 341 -9.21 20.60 -11.33
CA PRO A 341 -8.97 21.75 -12.18
C PRO A 341 -10.13 21.93 -13.17
N PRO A 342 -10.37 23.15 -13.65
CA PRO A 342 -11.40 23.38 -14.65
C PRO A 342 -11.05 22.62 -15.95
N PHE A 343 -12.11 22.26 -16.70
CA PHE A 343 -11.97 21.78 -18.08
C PHE A 343 -12.05 22.95 -19.03
N ALA A 344 -11.40 22.83 -20.18
CA ALA A 344 -11.61 23.75 -21.27
C ALA A 344 -13.09 23.74 -21.69
N LYS A 345 -13.67 24.92 -21.96
CA LYS A 345 -15.05 25.08 -22.37
C LYS A 345 -15.11 25.72 -23.76
N ASP A 346 -16.11 25.32 -24.54
CA ASP A 346 -16.42 25.97 -25.80
C ASP A 346 -17.17 27.31 -25.61
N ALA A 347 -17.51 27.97 -26.71
CA ALA A 347 -18.25 29.22 -26.70
C ALA A 347 -19.70 29.09 -26.15
N ALA A 348 -20.23 27.86 -26.09
CA ALA A 348 -21.53 27.54 -25.49
C ALA A 348 -21.42 27.17 -24.00
N GLY A 349 -20.19 27.04 -23.47
CA GLY A 349 -19.91 26.66 -22.07
C GLY A 349 -19.87 25.17 -21.83
N GLU A 350 -19.91 24.33 -22.86
CA GLU A 350 -19.75 22.89 -22.76
C GLU A 350 -18.28 22.49 -22.68
N SER A 351 -17.99 21.42 -21.93
CA SER A 351 -16.62 20.92 -21.76
C SER A 351 -16.06 20.39 -23.07
N LEU A 352 -14.95 20.96 -23.51
CA LEU A 352 -14.21 20.50 -24.69
C LEU A 352 -13.28 19.33 -24.26
N GLU A 353 -13.52 18.15 -24.81
CA GLU A 353 -12.65 16.99 -24.63
C GLU A 353 -11.50 16.93 -25.66
N SER A 354 -11.29 18.01 -26.44
CA SER A 354 -10.25 18.08 -27.46
C SER A 354 -8.86 18.29 -26.85
N GLU A 355 -7.88 17.54 -27.32
CA GLU A 355 -6.46 17.72 -26.95
C GLU A 355 -5.91 19.11 -27.32
N ASP A 356 -6.50 19.78 -28.33
CA ASP A 356 -6.14 21.12 -28.80
C ASP A 356 -6.78 22.27 -28.01
N ALA A 357 -7.68 21.97 -27.07
CA ALA A 357 -8.32 22.99 -26.25
C ALA A 357 -7.34 23.57 -25.22
N SER A 358 -7.26 24.88 -25.11
CA SER A 358 -6.40 25.56 -24.14
C SER A 358 -7.19 26.13 -22.97
N LEU A 359 -6.72 25.89 -21.75
CA LEU A 359 -7.27 26.53 -20.56
C LEU A 359 -6.74 27.97 -20.45
N LEU A 360 -7.58 28.86 -19.94
CA LEU A 360 -7.13 30.19 -19.57
C LEU A 360 -6.11 30.10 -18.42
N PRO A 361 -5.10 30.99 -18.36
CA PRO A 361 -4.15 31.03 -17.27
C PRO A 361 -4.85 31.15 -15.92
N PHE A 362 -4.44 30.33 -14.96
CA PHE A 362 -5.01 30.34 -13.63
C PHE A 362 -4.69 31.64 -12.89
N THR A 363 -5.65 32.14 -12.15
CA THR A 363 -5.61 33.42 -11.44
C THR A 363 -5.15 33.26 -9.99
N SER A 364 -5.18 34.36 -9.23
CA SER A 364 -4.82 34.38 -7.80
C SER A 364 -5.61 33.41 -6.91
N HIS A 365 -6.80 32.93 -7.34
CA HIS A 365 -7.55 31.90 -6.61
C HIS A 365 -6.76 30.60 -6.47
N SER A 366 -5.95 30.26 -7.46
CA SER A 366 -5.08 29.08 -7.44
C SER A 366 -3.96 29.15 -6.39
N SER A 367 -3.71 30.32 -5.80
CA SER A 367 -2.67 30.49 -4.77
C SER A 367 -2.90 29.61 -3.52
N SER A 368 -4.15 29.29 -3.23
CA SER A 368 -4.55 28.44 -2.09
C SER A 368 -4.54 26.94 -2.39
N ILE A 369 -4.36 26.57 -3.64
CA ILE A 369 -4.32 25.18 -4.06
C ILE A 369 -2.99 24.55 -3.65
N LEU A 370 -3.04 23.42 -2.99
CA LEU A 370 -1.87 22.62 -2.63
C LEU A 370 -1.40 21.79 -3.82
N PHE A 371 -2.32 21.09 -4.44
CA PHE A 371 -2.15 20.32 -5.67
C PHE A 371 -3.50 20.17 -6.38
N TRP A 372 -3.47 19.93 -7.68
CA TRP A 372 -4.67 19.69 -8.47
C TRP A 372 -5.05 18.21 -8.44
N MET A 373 -6.33 17.92 -8.20
CA MET A 373 -6.86 16.55 -8.21
C MET A 373 -7.46 16.23 -9.58
N MET A 374 -6.73 15.49 -10.40
CA MET A 374 -7.10 15.13 -11.76
C MET A 374 -8.16 14.03 -11.86
N GLY A 375 -8.51 13.40 -10.76
CA GLY A 375 -9.55 12.38 -10.71
C GLY A 375 -9.35 11.33 -9.63
N ALA A 376 -10.37 10.50 -9.45
CA ALA A 376 -10.35 9.39 -8.50
C ALA A 376 -10.73 8.09 -9.20
N ARG A 377 -10.03 6.99 -8.88
CA ARG A 377 -10.21 5.64 -9.44
C ARG A 377 -10.08 5.58 -10.97
N LEU A 378 -9.14 6.35 -11.53
CA LEU A 378 -8.86 6.34 -12.96
C LEU A 378 -8.39 4.96 -13.43
N THR A 379 -8.83 4.57 -14.61
CA THR A 379 -8.51 3.29 -15.25
C THR A 379 -7.64 3.50 -16.49
N ALA A 380 -7.17 2.40 -17.09
CA ALA A 380 -6.43 2.45 -18.35
C ALA A 380 -7.20 3.19 -19.48
N ASN A 381 -8.53 3.18 -19.44
CA ASN A 381 -9.37 3.87 -20.43
C ASN A 381 -9.31 5.40 -20.28
N ASP A 382 -9.06 5.90 -19.07
CA ASP A 382 -9.00 7.33 -18.77
C ASP A 382 -7.64 7.95 -19.12
N ARG A 383 -6.64 7.13 -19.42
CA ARG A 383 -5.26 7.57 -19.65
C ARG A 383 -5.09 8.60 -20.77
N PRO A 384 -5.66 8.44 -21.97
CA PRO A 384 -5.49 9.45 -23.03
C PRO A 384 -6.03 10.82 -22.59
N ARG A 385 -7.22 10.84 -22.00
CA ARG A 385 -7.83 12.04 -21.44
C ARG A 385 -6.96 12.66 -20.34
N LEU A 386 -6.44 11.84 -19.43
CA LEU A 386 -5.54 12.28 -18.35
C LEU A 386 -4.30 12.96 -18.92
N GLN A 387 -3.68 12.38 -19.93
CA GLN A 387 -2.48 12.92 -20.56
C GLN A 387 -2.73 14.31 -21.19
N GLY A 388 -3.76 14.46 -22.00
CA GLY A 388 -4.13 15.74 -22.60
C GLY A 388 -4.44 16.80 -21.54
N TRP A 389 -5.28 16.44 -20.58
CA TRP A 389 -5.71 17.36 -19.52
C TRP A 389 -4.56 17.77 -18.57
N THR A 390 -3.64 16.89 -18.22
CA THR A 390 -2.46 17.25 -17.42
C THR A 390 -1.58 18.27 -18.12
N ASN A 391 -1.42 18.18 -19.44
CA ASN A 391 -0.68 19.17 -20.21
C ASN A 391 -1.38 20.53 -20.22
N GLN A 392 -2.69 20.57 -20.44
CA GLN A 392 -3.50 21.80 -20.41
C GLN A 392 -3.42 22.49 -19.03
N VAL A 393 -3.54 21.72 -17.95
CA VAL A 393 -3.47 22.26 -16.57
C VAL A 393 -2.06 22.80 -16.28
N ARG A 394 -1.00 22.10 -16.68
CA ARG A 394 0.38 22.59 -16.49
C ARG A 394 0.64 23.89 -17.26
N ASP A 395 0.08 24.01 -18.46
CA ASP A 395 0.18 25.23 -19.26
C ASP A 395 -0.61 26.39 -18.66
N ALA A 396 -1.79 26.14 -18.11
CA ALA A 396 -2.60 27.16 -17.43
C ALA A 396 -2.00 27.58 -16.08
N ASP A 397 -1.36 26.65 -15.37
CA ASP A 397 -0.80 26.85 -14.00
C ASP A 397 0.68 27.26 -14.00
N ARG A 398 1.20 27.85 -15.06
CA ARG A 398 2.61 28.28 -15.17
C ARG A 398 3.05 29.22 -14.06
N ALA A 399 2.12 29.99 -13.47
CA ALA A 399 2.41 30.97 -12.42
C ALA A 399 2.67 30.28 -11.07
N PHE A 400 1.95 29.22 -10.74
CA PHE A 400 2.01 28.58 -9.43
C PHE A 400 2.69 27.22 -9.47
N LYS A 401 2.68 26.51 -10.60
CA LYS A 401 3.31 25.20 -10.83
C LYS A 401 2.91 24.17 -9.76
N ARG A 402 1.63 24.08 -9.45
CA ARG A 402 1.10 23.15 -8.48
C ARG A 402 1.28 21.71 -8.93
N PRO A 403 1.61 20.78 -8.00
CA PRO A 403 1.68 19.37 -8.34
C PRO A 403 0.33 18.83 -8.81
N LEU A 404 0.37 17.78 -9.63
CA LEU A 404 -0.81 17.09 -10.15
C LEU A 404 -0.97 15.76 -9.42
N ALA A 405 -2.16 15.48 -8.91
CA ALA A 405 -2.50 14.27 -8.20
C ALA A 405 -3.68 13.56 -8.85
N ALA A 406 -3.70 12.24 -8.85
CA ALA A 406 -4.88 11.44 -9.13
C ALA A 406 -4.83 10.12 -8.36
N ASP A 407 -5.99 9.55 -8.05
CA ASP A 407 -6.10 8.17 -7.56
C ASP A 407 -6.38 7.24 -8.74
N VAL A 408 -5.61 6.15 -8.85
CA VAL A 408 -5.57 5.28 -10.01
C VAL A 408 -5.97 3.86 -9.63
N ALA A 409 -6.95 3.31 -10.34
CA ALA A 409 -7.42 1.95 -10.12
C ALA A 409 -6.50 0.91 -10.77
N ASP A 410 -6.02 1.19 -11.97
CA ASP A 410 -5.07 0.35 -12.74
C ASP A 410 -4.16 1.23 -13.62
N ASP A 411 -3.22 0.61 -14.34
CA ASP A 411 -2.26 1.28 -15.23
C ASP A 411 -1.36 2.31 -14.51
N GLU A 412 -0.97 2.00 -13.26
CA GLU A 412 -0.22 2.88 -12.38
C GLU A 412 1.06 3.41 -13.03
N ARG A 413 1.73 2.56 -13.83
CA ARG A 413 3.00 2.90 -14.50
C ARG A 413 2.86 4.03 -15.47
N LEU A 414 1.86 3.98 -16.32
CA LEU A 414 1.68 4.97 -17.39
C LEU A 414 1.01 6.24 -16.87
N CYS A 415 0.04 6.12 -15.96
CA CYS A 415 -0.59 7.28 -15.33
C CYS A 415 0.41 8.10 -14.50
N SER A 416 1.29 7.44 -13.76
CA SER A 416 2.28 8.13 -12.90
C SER A 416 3.35 8.91 -13.66
N ARG A 417 3.49 8.73 -14.97
CA ARG A 417 4.36 9.59 -15.82
C ARG A 417 3.83 11.01 -15.97
N HIS A 418 2.53 11.19 -15.82
CA HIS A 418 1.85 12.48 -15.97
C HIS A 418 1.52 13.14 -14.64
N LEU A 419 1.66 12.42 -13.52
CA LEU A 419 1.29 12.82 -12.17
C LEU A 419 2.51 12.95 -11.27
N ASP A 420 2.47 13.90 -10.35
CA ASP A 420 3.46 14.10 -9.29
C ASP A 420 3.12 13.27 -8.05
N LEU A 421 1.82 13.17 -7.73
CA LEU A 421 1.27 12.42 -6.60
C LEU A 421 0.33 11.33 -7.12
N LEU A 422 0.69 10.07 -6.92
CA LEU A 422 -0.10 8.92 -7.35
C LEU A 422 -0.90 8.34 -6.19
N GLY A 423 -2.22 8.41 -6.27
CA GLY A 423 -3.13 7.66 -5.41
C GLY A 423 -3.15 6.19 -5.81
N ILE A 424 -3.00 5.30 -4.82
CA ILE A 424 -2.96 3.85 -5.03
C ILE A 424 -4.07 3.12 -4.26
N SER A 425 -5.19 3.78 -4.09
CA SER A 425 -6.26 3.37 -3.19
C SER A 425 -6.89 2.02 -3.54
N ARG A 426 -7.30 1.32 -2.49
CA ARG A 426 -8.12 0.12 -2.59
C ARG A 426 -9.05 0.05 -1.39
N HIS A 427 -10.34 -0.01 -1.62
CA HIS A 427 -11.36 -0.14 -0.58
C HIS A 427 -11.74 -1.62 -0.45
N THR A 428 -11.27 -2.25 0.63
CA THR A 428 -11.44 -3.69 0.88
C THR A 428 -12.02 -4.01 2.24
N MET A 429 -12.37 -2.99 3.03
CA MET A 429 -13.01 -3.22 4.32
C MET A 429 -14.39 -3.85 4.12
N ASN A 430 -14.76 -4.72 5.06
CA ASN A 430 -15.96 -5.54 4.99
C ASN A 430 -15.98 -6.52 3.80
N SER A 431 -14.81 -6.99 3.38
CA SER A 431 -14.63 -8.04 2.37
C SER A 431 -13.84 -9.23 2.95
N GLU A 432 -13.57 -10.24 2.18
CA GLU A 432 -12.71 -11.38 2.59
C GLU A 432 -11.21 -11.09 2.39
N THR A 433 -10.84 -9.91 1.92
CA THR A 433 -9.43 -9.50 1.79
C THR A 433 -8.82 -9.28 3.16
N SER A 434 -7.76 -10.00 3.50
CA SER A 434 -7.04 -9.80 4.77
C SER A 434 -6.34 -8.45 4.82
N LEU A 435 -5.95 -8.00 6.01
CA LEU A 435 -5.17 -6.77 6.17
C LEU A 435 -3.79 -6.92 5.52
N LEU A 436 -3.21 -8.12 5.55
CA LEU A 436 -1.96 -8.42 4.87
C LEU A 436 -2.10 -8.31 3.35
N ASP A 437 -3.15 -8.91 2.77
CA ASP A 437 -3.44 -8.79 1.32
C ASP A 437 -3.73 -7.34 0.91
N TYR A 438 -4.41 -6.56 1.76
CA TYR A 438 -4.61 -5.13 1.54
C TYR A 438 -3.27 -4.41 1.42
N ARG A 439 -2.35 -4.61 2.39
CA ARG A 439 -1.00 -4.05 2.34
C ARG A 439 -0.25 -4.48 1.08
N GLU A 440 -0.26 -5.78 0.76
CA GLU A 440 0.41 -6.32 -0.43
C GLU A 440 -0.15 -5.69 -1.72
N SER A 441 -1.47 -5.44 -1.77
CA SER A 441 -2.08 -4.78 -2.92
C SER A 441 -1.59 -3.34 -3.10
N LEU A 442 -1.44 -2.58 -2.02
CA LEU A 442 -0.85 -1.24 -2.07
C LEU A 442 0.62 -1.28 -2.47
N ALA A 443 1.38 -2.26 -1.94
CA ALA A 443 2.78 -2.45 -2.30
C ALA A 443 2.95 -2.75 -3.80
N MET A 444 2.12 -3.65 -4.34
CA MET A 444 2.13 -3.96 -5.77
C MET A 444 1.82 -2.73 -6.64
N LYS A 445 0.84 -1.91 -6.26
CA LYS A 445 0.50 -0.69 -6.99
C LYS A 445 1.64 0.33 -6.93
N ARG A 446 2.23 0.55 -5.75
CA ARG A 446 3.41 1.42 -5.60
C ARG A 446 4.58 0.94 -6.46
N ASP A 447 4.83 -0.35 -6.45
CA ASP A 447 5.95 -0.95 -7.18
C ASP A 447 5.78 -0.89 -8.70
N ARG A 448 4.55 -0.74 -9.18
CA ARG A 448 4.21 -0.50 -10.59
C ARG A 448 4.34 0.98 -10.96
N ALA A 449 4.23 1.90 -9.99
CA ALA A 449 4.35 3.32 -10.24
C ALA A 449 5.72 3.69 -10.83
N TRP A 450 5.79 4.82 -11.52
CA TRP A 450 7.05 5.39 -11.97
C TRP A 450 7.95 5.68 -10.76
N PRO A 451 9.23 5.29 -10.77
CA PRO A 451 10.16 5.64 -9.71
C PRO A 451 10.21 7.16 -9.53
N GLY A 452 9.75 7.62 -8.39
CA GLY A 452 9.73 9.03 -8.09
C GLY A 452 8.36 9.67 -7.92
N ALA A 453 7.28 8.98 -8.28
CA ALA A 453 5.95 9.41 -7.90
C ALA A 453 5.77 9.30 -6.38
N LEU A 454 5.26 10.36 -5.75
CA LEU A 454 4.85 10.30 -4.35
C LEU A 454 3.54 9.50 -4.27
N CYS A 455 3.56 8.37 -3.57
CA CYS A 455 2.36 7.57 -3.36
C CYS A 455 1.55 8.07 -2.17
N TRP A 456 0.23 8.11 -2.34
CA TRP A 456 -0.76 8.40 -1.30
C TRP A 456 -1.97 7.49 -1.47
N THR A 457 -2.90 7.46 -0.51
CA THR A 457 -4.08 6.59 -0.59
C THR A 457 -5.30 7.20 0.09
N TRP A 458 -6.49 6.88 -0.46
CA TRP A 458 -7.75 7.05 0.24
C TRP A 458 -7.96 5.90 1.24
N ILE A 459 -8.16 6.23 2.49
CA ILE A 459 -8.55 5.31 3.55
C ILE A 459 -10.06 5.20 3.58
N GLN A 460 -10.57 3.99 3.53
CA GLN A 460 -12.00 3.72 3.64
C GLN A 460 -12.45 3.97 5.10
N THR A 461 -13.43 4.84 5.32
CA THR A 461 -13.95 5.19 6.64
C THR A 461 -15.39 4.78 6.88
N GLU A 462 -16.06 4.32 5.83
CA GLU A 462 -17.46 3.88 5.83
C GLU A 462 -17.59 2.55 5.08
N PRO A 463 -18.57 1.71 5.40
CA PRO A 463 -18.95 0.57 4.56
C PRO A 463 -19.29 1.02 3.14
N THR A 464 -19.23 0.11 2.17
CA THR A 464 -19.62 0.42 0.79
C THR A 464 -21.14 0.65 0.68
N ALA A 465 -21.56 1.38 -0.35
CA ALA A 465 -22.97 1.67 -0.59
C ALA A 465 -23.80 0.39 -0.78
N GLU A 466 -23.20 -0.61 -1.44
CA GLU A 466 -23.82 -1.93 -1.65
C GLU A 466 -24.09 -2.63 -0.32
N LEU A 467 -23.11 -2.64 0.59
CA LEU A 467 -23.30 -3.24 1.91
C LEU A 467 -24.33 -2.48 2.74
N MET A 468 -24.30 -1.15 2.69
CA MET A 468 -25.31 -0.32 3.35
C MET A 468 -26.72 -0.64 2.85
N SER A 469 -26.91 -0.78 1.54
CA SER A 469 -28.19 -1.15 0.93
C SER A 469 -28.64 -2.55 1.36
N LEU A 470 -27.77 -3.56 1.26
CA LEU A 470 -28.09 -4.95 1.65
C LEU A 470 -28.43 -5.12 3.13
N THR A 471 -27.87 -4.27 3.97
CA THR A 471 -28.09 -4.32 5.43
C THR A 471 -29.08 -3.30 5.93
N SER A 472 -29.80 -2.62 5.04
CA SER A 472 -30.79 -1.58 5.36
C SER A 472 -31.90 -2.04 6.30
N LEU A 473 -32.20 -3.34 6.32
CA LEU A 473 -33.20 -3.96 7.23
C LEU A 473 -32.62 -4.27 8.62
N ALA A 474 -31.33 -4.06 8.86
CA ALA A 474 -30.76 -4.23 10.20
C ALA A 474 -31.18 -3.07 11.12
N GLU A 475 -31.49 -3.36 12.38
CA GLU A 475 -31.83 -2.34 13.37
C GLU A 475 -30.70 -1.33 13.62
N THR A 476 -29.46 -1.79 13.51
CA THR A 476 -28.27 -0.95 13.63
C THR A 476 -27.51 -0.98 12.31
N PRO A 477 -27.25 0.17 11.69
CA PRO A 477 -26.53 0.21 10.43
C PRO A 477 -25.07 -0.27 10.60
N PRO A 478 -24.47 -0.86 9.56
CA PRO A 478 -23.08 -1.26 9.58
C PRO A 478 -22.18 -0.03 9.69
N GLN A 479 -21.04 -0.19 10.35
CA GLN A 479 -19.98 0.83 10.41
C GLN A 479 -18.61 0.17 10.52
N LEU A 480 -17.57 0.89 10.13
CA LEU A 480 -16.19 0.45 10.35
C LEU A 480 -15.78 0.73 11.79
N GLU A 481 -15.04 -0.22 12.35
CA GLU A 481 -14.47 -0.05 13.68
C GLU A 481 -13.25 0.89 13.63
N PRO A 482 -13.00 1.67 14.70
CA PRO A 482 -11.83 2.54 14.80
C PRO A 482 -10.51 1.83 14.50
N GLU A 483 -10.39 0.59 14.95
CA GLU A 483 -9.20 -0.24 14.75
C GLU A 483 -9.01 -0.66 13.29
N GLN A 484 -10.08 -0.85 12.53
CA GLN A 484 -10.01 -1.14 11.10
C GLN A 484 -9.50 0.05 10.30
N ILE A 485 -9.96 1.27 10.63
CA ILE A 485 -9.47 2.50 10.01
C ILE A 485 -7.99 2.70 10.34
N ARG A 486 -7.61 2.52 11.62
CA ARG A 486 -6.23 2.59 12.08
C ARG A 486 -5.32 1.59 11.35
N ALA A 487 -5.76 0.35 11.20
CA ALA A 487 -5.01 -0.71 10.52
C ALA A 487 -4.72 -0.37 9.05
N GLN A 488 -5.69 0.21 8.33
CA GLN A 488 -5.49 0.68 6.95
C GLN A 488 -4.42 1.77 6.87
N VAL A 489 -4.47 2.77 7.77
CA VAL A 489 -3.48 3.85 7.82
C VAL A 489 -2.07 3.30 8.01
N TYR A 490 -1.88 2.42 9.00
CA TYR A 490 -0.56 1.84 9.27
C TYR A 490 -0.08 0.90 8.17
N ALA A 491 -0.99 0.13 7.54
CA ALA A 491 -0.66 -0.65 6.36
C ALA A 491 -0.17 0.23 5.20
N ALA A 492 -0.82 1.37 4.95
CA ALA A 492 -0.41 2.33 3.94
C ALA A 492 0.96 2.98 4.26
N LEU A 493 1.20 3.34 5.52
CA LEU A 493 2.50 3.85 5.97
C LEU A 493 3.61 2.81 5.77
N SER A 494 3.33 1.54 6.04
CA SER A 494 4.29 0.44 5.86
C SER A 494 4.66 0.18 4.40
N VAL A 495 3.85 0.64 3.48
CA VAL A 495 4.12 0.62 2.04
C VAL A 495 4.91 1.86 1.60
N GLY A 496 4.96 2.91 2.42
CA GLY A 496 5.64 4.17 2.11
C GLY A 496 4.72 5.23 1.50
N CYS A 497 3.41 5.15 1.71
CA CYS A 497 2.51 6.26 1.38
C CYS A 497 2.86 7.49 2.21
N ARG A 498 2.93 8.65 1.55
CA ARG A 498 3.30 9.94 2.14
C ARG A 498 2.16 10.96 2.13
N GLY A 499 0.93 10.48 2.02
CA GLY A 499 -0.29 11.24 2.10
C GLY A 499 -1.44 10.30 2.41
N MET A 500 -2.38 10.76 3.23
CA MET A 500 -3.60 10.05 3.58
C MET A 500 -4.80 10.92 3.24
N GLY A 501 -5.70 10.40 2.44
CA GLY A 501 -7.03 10.93 2.28
C GLY A 501 -8.03 10.04 3.01
N TYR A 502 -9.06 10.62 3.58
CA TYR A 502 -10.11 9.87 4.24
C TYR A 502 -11.38 9.94 3.38
N TRP A 503 -11.75 8.80 2.83
CA TRP A 503 -12.91 8.71 1.95
C TRP A 503 -14.19 8.65 2.78
N THR A 504 -15.02 9.68 2.64
CA THR A 504 -16.31 9.81 3.30
C THR A 504 -17.39 10.08 2.27
N THR A 505 -18.58 9.53 2.48
CA THR A 505 -19.78 9.82 1.69
C THR A 505 -20.80 10.63 2.49
N THR A 506 -20.62 10.66 3.82
CA THR A 506 -21.42 11.44 4.76
C THR A 506 -20.54 12.43 5.51
N PRO A 507 -21.05 13.62 5.90
CA PRO A 507 -20.28 14.62 6.62
C PRO A 507 -19.67 14.06 7.92
N LEU A 508 -18.45 14.47 8.23
CA LEU A 508 -17.75 14.06 9.45
C LEU A 508 -18.35 14.69 10.72
N ASP A 509 -18.97 15.83 10.60
CA ASP A 509 -19.70 16.53 11.67
C ASP A 509 -21.19 16.21 11.69
N GLY A 510 -21.59 15.14 11.01
CA GLY A 510 -22.98 14.67 11.01
C GLY A 510 -23.50 14.32 12.39
N GLU A 511 -24.81 14.41 12.57
CA GLU A 511 -25.48 14.04 13.82
C GLU A 511 -25.44 12.52 14.03
N GLY A 512 -25.22 12.09 15.27
CA GLY A 512 -25.30 10.70 15.68
C GLY A 512 -23.96 10.07 16.10
N PRO A 513 -24.04 8.95 16.84
CA PRO A 513 -22.87 8.32 17.45
C PRO A 513 -21.87 7.78 16.44
N ALA A 514 -22.33 7.24 15.30
CA ALA A 514 -21.47 6.68 14.27
C ALA A 514 -20.59 7.74 13.60
N ALA A 515 -21.14 8.89 13.22
CA ALA A 515 -20.39 10.02 12.68
C ALA A 515 -19.38 10.54 13.72
N ARG A 516 -19.82 10.65 14.98
CA ARG A 516 -18.95 11.08 16.07
C ARG A 516 -17.81 10.12 16.36
N GLU A 517 -18.04 8.81 16.42
CA GLU A 517 -16.99 7.79 16.55
C GLU A 517 -15.96 7.90 15.42
N ARG A 518 -16.44 8.09 14.17
CA ARG A 518 -15.58 8.25 13.01
C ARG A 518 -14.73 9.52 13.12
N LEU A 519 -15.32 10.67 13.42
CA LEU A 519 -14.59 11.93 13.62
C LEU A 519 -13.52 11.81 14.70
N LEU A 520 -13.84 11.22 15.85
CA LEU A 520 -12.89 11.01 16.95
C LEU A 520 -11.75 10.08 16.56
N THR A 521 -12.06 9.02 15.80
CA THR A 521 -11.05 8.09 15.27
C THR A 521 -10.06 8.82 14.36
N LEU A 522 -10.57 9.63 13.42
CA LEU A 522 -9.74 10.41 12.50
C LEU A 522 -8.95 11.49 13.23
N THR A 523 -9.52 12.09 14.26
CA THR A 523 -8.83 13.05 15.13
C THR A 523 -7.60 12.41 15.80
N GLN A 524 -7.76 11.23 16.39
CA GLN A 524 -6.65 10.50 17.01
C GLN A 524 -5.54 10.16 15.98
N LEU A 525 -5.94 9.65 14.83
CA LEU A 525 -5.00 9.31 13.75
C LEU A 525 -4.27 10.54 13.22
N ASN A 526 -4.98 11.65 12.99
CA ASN A 526 -4.36 12.89 12.51
C ASN A 526 -3.39 13.50 13.51
N PHE A 527 -3.68 13.44 14.82
CA PHE A 527 -2.74 13.87 15.85
C PHE A 527 -1.48 13.01 15.85
N GLU A 528 -1.62 11.71 15.75
CA GLU A 528 -0.51 10.78 15.66
C GLU A 528 0.32 11.01 14.40
N LEU A 529 -0.31 11.06 13.21
CA LEU A 529 0.35 11.37 11.95
C LEU A 529 1.03 12.73 11.99
N GLY A 530 0.43 13.73 12.63
CA GLY A 530 1.02 15.03 12.85
C GLY A 530 2.32 14.96 13.65
N LEU A 531 2.40 14.13 14.69
CA LEU A 531 3.64 13.89 15.43
C LEU A 531 4.70 13.20 14.57
N LEU A 532 4.30 12.22 13.74
CA LEU A 532 5.19 11.41 12.90
C LEU A 532 5.57 12.08 11.58
N GLU A 533 4.93 13.20 11.23
CA GLU A 533 5.08 13.89 9.93
C GLU A 533 6.53 14.11 9.48
N PRO A 534 7.49 14.52 10.34
CA PRO A 534 8.87 14.73 9.92
C PRO A 534 9.50 13.47 9.29
N TRP A 535 9.22 12.30 9.84
CA TRP A 535 9.72 11.02 9.30
C TRP A 535 8.92 10.55 8.09
N LEU A 536 7.61 10.70 8.14
CA LEU A 536 6.72 10.24 7.07
C LEU A 536 6.90 11.05 5.79
N ALA A 537 7.10 12.36 5.92
CA ALA A 537 7.30 13.25 4.78
C ALA A 537 8.73 13.21 4.19
N THR A 538 9.75 12.87 4.99
CA THR A 538 11.17 12.89 4.56
C THR A 538 11.79 11.52 4.40
N GLY A 539 11.21 10.47 4.98
CA GLY A 539 11.78 9.13 4.98
C GLY A 539 12.10 8.62 3.57
N THR A 540 13.29 8.05 3.39
CA THR A 540 13.79 7.66 2.08
C THR A 540 13.46 6.24 1.69
N SER A 541 13.30 5.36 2.69
CA SER A 541 13.02 3.93 2.44
C SER A 541 12.15 3.36 3.55
N VAL A 542 11.34 2.38 3.20
CA VAL A 542 10.59 1.58 4.17
C VAL A 542 11.07 0.14 4.06
N GLN A 543 11.56 -0.39 5.17
CA GLN A 543 12.00 -1.78 5.28
C GLN A 543 11.07 -2.51 6.25
N MET A 544 10.55 -3.66 5.87
CA MET A 544 9.77 -4.51 6.78
C MET A 544 10.68 -5.41 7.58
N ILE A 545 10.47 -5.45 8.88
CA ILE A 545 11.24 -6.24 9.85
C ILE A 545 10.27 -7.14 10.60
N PRO A 546 10.41 -8.47 10.55
CA PRO A 546 9.59 -9.36 11.37
C PRO A 546 9.93 -9.19 12.84
N PHE A 547 8.94 -9.40 13.71
CA PHE A 547 9.14 -9.40 15.16
C PHE A 547 8.37 -10.53 15.84
N THR A 548 8.68 -10.79 17.10
CA THR A 548 8.07 -11.85 17.91
C THR A 548 7.39 -11.29 19.15
N VAL A 549 6.44 -12.02 19.71
CA VAL A 549 5.74 -11.70 20.95
C VAL A 549 5.77 -12.92 21.88
N ASP A 550 5.87 -12.69 23.20
CA ASP A 550 5.96 -13.77 24.17
C ASP A 550 4.61 -14.43 24.44
N ALA A 551 3.58 -13.64 24.63
CA ALA A 551 2.23 -14.12 24.90
C ALA A 551 1.20 -13.21 24.23
N ARG A 552 0.18 -13.86 23.68
CA ARG A 552 -1.00 -13.16 23.17
C ARG A 552 -2.00 -13.05 24.31
N ASP A 553 -2.31 -11.84 24.75
CA ASP A 553 -3.37 -11.63 25.73
C ASP A 553 -4.72 -12.06 25.13
N GLY A 554 -5.35 -13.04 25.73
CA GLY A 554 -6.74 -13.46 25.50
C GLY A 554 -6.91 -14.34 24.28
N ASP A 555 -6.34 -15.49 24.30
CA ASP A 555 -6.75 -16.56 23.39
C ASP A 555 -8.28 -16.74 23.55
N THR A 556 -9.04 -16.42 22.49
CA THR A 556 -10.50 -16.57 22.46
C THR A 556 -11.01 -17.99 22.70
N ARG A 557 -10.11 -18.98 22.77
CA ARG A 557 -10.43 -20.37 23.11
C ARG A 557 -11.08 -20.54 24.49
N VAL A 558 -11.03 -19.52 25.36
CA VAL A 558 -11.63 -19.55 26.72
C VAL A 558 -13.08 -19.08 26.72
N ILE A 559 -13.59 -18.52 25.60
CA ILE A 559 -14.95 -18.00 25.52
C ILE A 559 -15.81 -19.02 24.78
N GLU A 560 -16.14 -20.13 25.41
CA GLU A 560 -17.12 -21.07 24.89
C GLU A 560 -18.54 -20.54 25.04
N PRO A 561 -19.41 -20.69 24.03
CA PRO A 561 -20.84 -20.44 24.19
C PRO A 561 -21.40 -21.35 25.29
N ALA A 562 -22.36 -20.85 26.09
CA ALA A 562 -23.07 -21.63 27.08
C ALA A 562 -23.80 -22.80 26.41
N SER A 563 -23.10 -23.91 26.18
CA SER A 563 -23.71 -25.15 25.71
C SER A 563 -24.10 -26.03 26.86
N THR A 564 -25.34 -26.48 26.85
CA THR A 564 -25.87 -27.56 27.69
C THR A 564 -24.93 -28.76 27.69
N PRO A 565 -24.67 -29.42 28.84
CA PRO A 565 -23.71 -30.50 28.94
C PRO A 565 -24.25 -31.78 28.26
N SER A 566 -23.73 -32.13 27.10
CA SER A 566 -23.84 -33.48 26.56
C SER A 566 -22.68 -34.33 27.11
N LYS A 567 -23.00 -35.29 27.96
CA LYS A 567 -22.06 -36.30 28.41
C LYS A 567 -21.60 -37.18 27.25
N GLY A 568 -20.34 -37.12 26.91
CA GLY A 568 -19.66 -38.06 26.04
C GLY A 568 -18.35 -38.53 26.67
N LEU A 569 -18.35 -39.77 27.14
CA LEU A 569 -17.21 -40.54 27.65
C LEU A 569 -16.31 -40.93 26.46
N PHE A 570 -15.01 -40.72 26.62
CA PHE A 570 -13.85 -41.58 26.28
C PHE A 570 -12.61 -40.72 25.94
N GLY A 571 -11.62 -40.74 26.77
CA GLY A 571 -10.34 -41.42 26.72
C GLY A 571 -9.28 -40.61 25.89
N GLY A 572 -8.52 -39.70 26.59
CA GLY A 572 -7.39 -38.99 26.03
C GLY A 572 -6.05 -39.54 26.48
N SER A 573 -5.07 -39.60 25.60
CA SER A 573 -3.66 -39.92 25.86
C SER A 573 -2.84 -38.66 26.11
N PRO A 574 -1.96 -38.62 27.11
CA PRO A 574 -1.18 -37.46 27.49
C PRO A 574 0.26 -37.59 27.03
N PHE A 575 0.57 -37.04 25.83
CA PHE A 575 1.95 -36.62 25.51
C PHE A 575 1.92 -35.54 24.46
N PRO A 576 2.58 -34.38 24.65
CA PRO A 576 2.68 -33.37 23.58
C PRO A 576 3.75 -33.80 22.57
N LYS A 577 3.34 -34.15 21.38
CA LYS A 577 4.26 -34.30 20.24
C LYS A 577 4.78 -32.90 19.87
N ARG A 578 6.10 -32.74 19.98
CA ARG A 578 6.84 -31.61 19.48
C ARG A 578 6.63 -31.52 17.98
N ALA A 579 5.85 -30.54 17.56
CA ALA A 579 5.56 -30.33 16.14
C ALA A 579 6.81 -29.79 15.43
N THR A 580 7.22 -30.43 14.36
CA THR A 580 8.16 -29.92 13.36
C THR A 580 7.55 -28.64 12.76
N PRO A 581 8.37 -27.56 12.54
CA PRO A 581 7.85 -26.33 11.92
C PRO A 581 7.31 -26.65 10.53
N THR A 582 6.04 -26.41 10.34
CA THR A 582 5.37 -26.55 9.04
C THR A 582 5.36 -25.23 8.29
N ALA A 583 5.10 -25.25 6.98
CA ALA A 583 4.98 -24.06 6.14
C ALA A 583 3.99 -23.01 6.69
N ALA A 584 3.10 -23.37 7.61
CA ALA A 584 2.24 -22.47 8.37
C ALA A 584 3.02 -21.56 9.35
N ASP A 585 4.20 -21.98 9.82
CA ASP A 585 5.01 -21.16 10.73
C ASP A 585 5.77 -20.04 10.00
N SER A 586 6.08 -20.22 8.72
CA SER A 586 6.68 -19.16 7.89
C SER A 586 5.65 -18.09 7.45
N GLN A 587 4.37 -18.42 7.34
CA GLN A 587 3.30 -17.44 7.15
C GLN A 587 3.06 -16.58 8.40
N ARG A 588 3.17 -17.16 9.60
CA ARG A 588 3.01 -16.43 10.87
C ARG A 588 4.06 -15.35 11.10
N THR A 589 5.24 -15.46 10.51
CA THR A 589 6.28 -14.42 10.61
C THR A 589 5.97 -13.16 9.81
N GLN A 590 5.06 -13.21 8.84
CA GLN A 590 4.61 -12.03 8.08
C GLN A 590 3.49 -11.26 8.80
N GLU A 591 2.71 -11.91 9.67
CA GLU A 591 1.64 -11.27 10.42
C GLU A 591 2.16 -10.20 11.40
N LEU A 592 3.31 -10.42 12.00
CA LEU A 592 3.95 -9.50 12.93
C LEU A 592 5.15 -8.86 12.27
N SER A 593 4.97 -7.70 11.69
CA SER A 593 6.01 -6.99 10.96
C SER A 593 6.02 -5.51 11.31
N ALA A 594 7.22 -4.95 11.42
CA ALA A 594 7.44 -3.53 11.69
C ALA A 594 7.99 -2.83 10.46
N ALA A 595 7.44 -1.70 10.11
CA ALA A 595 7.98 -0.83 9.07
C ALA A 595 9.05 0.09 9.66
N LEU A 596 10.28 0.00 9.18
CA LEU A 596 11.40 0.87 9.54
C LEU A 596 11.55 1.97 8.50
N ILE A 597 11.38 3.21 8.92
CA ILE A 597 11.52 4.41 8.09
C ILE A 597 12.73 5.21 8.60
N ARG A 598 13.73 5.42 7.75
CA ARG A 598 14.92 6.19 8.08
C ARG A 598 14.80 7.60 7.55
N SER A 599 15.17 8.59 8.37
CA SER A 599 15.25 9.99 8.00
C SER A 599 16.48 10.65 8.67
N GLU A 600 16.73 11.91 8.36
CA GLU A 600 17.75 12.72 9.00
C GLU A 600 17.55 12.91 10.52
N TYR A 601 16.32 12.76 11.01
CA TYR A 601 15.96 12.90 12.44
C TYR A 601 16.12 11.58 13.22
N GLY A 602 16.62 10.53 12.61
CA GLY A 602 16.71 9.18 13.17
C GLY A 602 15.80 8.19 12.45
N ALA A 603 15.48 7.09 13.10
CA ALA A 603 14.62 6.07 12.53
C ALA A 603 13.27 6.02 13.26
N LEU A 604 12.20 5.85 12.49
CA LEU A 604 10.85 5.59 12.98
C LEU A 604 10.54 4.11 12.69
N LEU A 605 10.13 3.40 13.72
CA LEU A 605 9.72 2.00 13.63
C LEU A 605 8.23 1.90 13.95
N LEU A 606 7.47 1.30 13.04
CA LEU A 606 6.03 1.13 13.12
C LEU A 606 5.70 -0.37 13.18
N PRO A 607 5.64 -0.99 14.37
CA PRO A 607 5.14 -2.36 14.52
C PRO A 607 3.67 -2.43 14.17
N ILE A 608 3.30 -3.46 13.39
CA ILE A 608 1.93 -3.68 12.91
C ILE A 608 1.60 -5.16 13.03
N TRP A 609 0.41 -5.45 13.53
CA TRP A 609 -0.17 -6.77 13.48
C TRP A 609 -1.10 -6.89 12.28
N PHE A 610 -0.68 -7.63 11.26
CA PHE A 610 -1.49 -7.93 10.08
C PHE A 610 -2.33 -9.18 10.36
N GLU A 611 -3.64 -9.02 10.45
CA GLU A 611 -4.56 -10.17 10.56
C GLU A 611 -4.64 -10.88 9.21
N ASP A 612 -4.44 -12.21 9.20
CA ASP A 612 -4.42 -13.05 8.00
C ASP A 612 -5.78 -13.65 7.65
N ARG A 613 -6.74 -13.64 8.58
CA ARG A 613 -8.02 -14.34 8.42
C ARG A 613 -9.12 -13.43 7.93
N ALA A 614 -9.37 -12.37 8.68
CA ALA A 614 -10.47 -11.46 8.40
C ALA A 614 -10.22 -10.11 9.07
N GLN A 615 -10.70 -9.07 8.45
CA GLN A 615 -10.47 -7.70 8.88
C GLN A 615 -11.72 -6.98 9.38
N TYR A 616 -12.90 -7.59 9.25
CA TYR A 616 -14.14 -6.87 9.50
C TYR A 616 -14.51 -6.76 10.97
N VAL A 617 -13.94 -7.60 11.80
CA VAL A 617 -14.03 -7.42 13.24
C VAL A 617 -12.63 -7.38 13.79
N PRO A 618 -12.27 -6.31 14.51
CA PRO A 618 -10.95 -6.21 15.10
C PRO A 618 -10.77 -7.35 16.08
N GLY A 619 -9.75 -8.13 15.81
CA GLY A 619 -9.33 -9.20 16.71
C GLY A 619 -8.75 -8.65 17.99
N GLN A 620 -8.42 -9.54 18.86
CA GLN A 620 -7.67 -9.24 20.04
C GLN A 620 -6.18 -9.12 19.69
N MET A 621 -5.80 -8.02 19.10
CA MET A 621 -4.44 -7.79 18.63
C MET A 621 -3.57 -7.18 19.72
N THR A 622 -3.55 -7.80 20.89
CA THR A 622 -2.74 -7.35 22.01
C THR A 622 -1.77 -8.48 22.42
N ALA A 623 -0.53 -8.12 22.67
CA ALA A 623 0.51 -9.04 23.08
C ALA A 623 1.46 -8.37 24.07
N ASN A 624 2.19 -9.22 24.84
CA ASN A 624 3.24 -8.78 25.74
C ASN A 624 4.62 -8.95 25.09
N ASN A 625 5.56 -8.09 25.49
CA ASN A 625 6.98 -8.16 25.13
C ASN A 625 7.24 -8.36 23.63
N ALA A 626 6.68 -7.46 22.82
CA ALA A 626 7.01 -7.46 21.40
C ALA A 626 8.51 -7.18 21.24
N THR A 627 9.25 -8.16 20.72
CA THR A 627 10.70 -8.13 20.57
C THR A 627 11.06 -7.91 19.11
N ILE A 628 11.71 -6.78 18.83
CA ILE A 628 12.06 -6.34 17.47
C ILE A 628 13.57 -6.17 17.38
N ILE A 629 14.22 -6.77 16.38
CA ILE A 629 15.67 -6.57 16.10
C ILE A 629 15.78 -5.64 14.91
N VAL A 630 16.28 -4.43 15.17
CA VAL A 630 16.44 -3.38 14.16
C VAL A 630 17.83 -3.38 13.59
N PRO A 631 18.02 -3.71 12.30
CA PRO A 631 19.34 -3.77 11.70
C PRO A 631 19.96 -2.38 11.55
N GLY A 632 21.29 -2.26 11.77
CA GLY A 632 22.07 -1.05 11.53
C GLY A 632 21.72 0.12 12.45
N GLY A 633 21.17 -0.13 13.63
CA GLY A 633 21.01 0.88 14.68
C GLY A 633 22.35 1.27 15.27
N GLY A 634 22.60 2.58 15.43
CA GLY A 634 23.82 3.09 16.08
C GLY A 634 23.91 2.64 17.55
N GLU A 635 25.08 2.32 18.04
CA GLU A 635 25.29 1.88 19.45
C GLU A 635 24.78 2.91 20.46
N THR A 636 24.77 4.19 20.12
CA THR A 636 24.36 5.30 20.98
C THR A 636 22.87 5.65 20.88
N ALA A 637 22.15 5.15 19.86
CA ALA A 637 20.75 5.49 19.66
C ALA A 637 19.85 4.87 20.73
N SER A 638 18.93 5.65 21.29
CA SER A 638 17.93 5.22 22.25
C SER A 638 16.57 4.98 21.57
N ALA A 639 15.76 4.09 22.12
CA ALA A 639 14.43 3.78 21.62
C ALA A 639 13.36 4.36 22.54
N TRP A 640 12.33 4.97 21.95
CA TRP A 640 11.27 5.66 22.65
C TRP A 640 9.91 5.32 22.03
N GLU A 641 8.97 4.88 22.83
CA GLU A 641 7.60 4.73 22.40
C GLU A 641 6.93 6.09 22.28
N ILE A 642 6.28 6.32 21.13
CA ILE A 642 5.56 7.56 20.81
C ILE A 642 4.07 7.34 21.12
N THR A 643 3.51 8.23 21.92
CA THR A 643 2.07 8.30 22.19
C THR A 643 1.59 9.74 22.07
N THR A 644 0.30 9.96 21.86
CA THR A 644 -0.29 11.29 21.72
C THR A 644 -0.51 12.00 23.06
N THR A 645 -0.13 11.38 24.19
CA THR A 645 -0.29 11.92 25.54
C THR A 645 0.91 11.56 26.42
N GLY A 646 1.22 12.40 27.39
CA GLY A 646 2.34 12.20 28.34
C GLY A 646 3.66 12.63 27.75
N ARG A 647 4.69 11.83 27.88
CA ARG A 647 6.02 12.01 27.31
C ARG A 647 6.45 10.76 26.57
N LEU A 648 7.45 10.88 25.72
CA LEU A 648 8.11 9.73 25.11
C LEU A 648 8.58 8.75 26.20
N GLN A 649 8.22 7.46 26.06
CA GLN A 649 8.57 6.43 27.04
C GLN A 649 9.82 5.68 26.55
N TYR A 650 10.85 5.68 27.40
CA TYR A 650 12.07 4.94 27.10
C TYR A 650 11.79 3.43 27.05
N LEU A 651 12.27 2.76 26.00
CA LEU A 651 12.18 1.32 25.81
C LEU A 651 13.54 0.67 26.08
N LYS A 652 13.49 -0.46 26.79
CA LYS A 652 14.69 -1.27 27.02
C LYS A 652 15.26 -1.73 25.69
N ARG A 653 16.56 -1.50 25.51
CA ARG A 653 17.30 -1.95 24.33
C ARG A 653 18.53 -2.77 24.73
N GLU A 654 18.92 -3.67 23.84
CA GLU A 654 20.14 -4.48 23.97
C GLU A 654 20.85 -4.51 22.61
N THR A 655 22.16 -4.39 22.59
CA THR A 655 22.95 -4.62 21.38
C THR A 655 23.11 -6.13 21.18
N VAL A 656 22.70 -6.63 20.02
CA VAL A 656 22.74 -8.04 19.66
C VAL A 656 23.39 -8.24 18.31
N ALA A 657 23.78 -9.46 17.99
CA ALA A 657 24.21 -9.80 16.65
C ALA A 657 23.09 -9.48 15.64
N GLY A 658 23.38 -8.58 14.68
CA GLY A 658 22.39 -8.13 13.68
C GLY A 658 21.75 -6.77 13.96
N GLY A 659 21.99 -6.12 15.10
CA GLY A 659 21.51 -4.77 15.35
C GLY A 659 21.12 -4.47 16.80
N ILE A 660 20.06 -3.70 16.98
CA ILE A 660 19.52 -3.32 18.29
C ILE A 660 18.21 -4.09 18.53
N LYS A 661 18.17 -4.88 19.60
CA LYS A 661 16.96 -5.51 20.11
C LYS A 661 16.20 -4.51 20.96
N ILE A 662 14.95 -4.27 20.64
CA ILE A 662 14.01 -3.40 21.36
C ILE A 662 12.87 -4.27 21.87
N VAL A 663 12.47 -4.05 23.12
CA VAL A 663 11.33 -4.73 23.74
C VAL A 663 10.26 -3.70 24.04
N LEU A 664 9.09 -3.87 23.43
CA LEU A 664 7.87 -3.12 23.72
C LEU A 664 7.05 -3.94 24.72
N PRO A 665 6.91 -3.52 25.98
CA PRO A 665 6.31 -4.34 27.03
C PRO A 665 4.86 -4.75 26.76
N ARG A 666 4.10 -3.84 26.14
CA ARG A 666 2.73 -4.09 25.74
C ARG A 666 2.55 -3.60 24.31
N PHE A 667 2.09 -4.46 23.44
CA PHE A 667 1.79 -4.18 22.06
C PHE A 667 0.29 -4.35 21.81
N ASP A 668 -0.35 -3.28 21.35
CA ASP A 668 -1.68 -3.33 20.79
C ASP A 668 -1.55 -3.43 19.25
N GLN A 669 -2.58 -3.38 18.51
CA GLN A 669 -2.62 -3.56 17.05
C GLN A 669 -1.49 -2.87 16.28
N THR A 670 -1.13 -1.67 16.68
CA THR A 670 -0.05 -0.86 16.09
C THR A 670 0.68 -0.07 17.16
N ALA A 671 1.93 0.28 16.90
CA ALA A 671 2.70 1.19 17.74
C ALA A 671 3.63 2.08 16.89
N ALA A 672 4.19 3.12 17.50
CA ALA A 672 5.22 3.95 16.90
C ALA A 672 6.40 4.08 17.87
N ILE A 673 7.62 3.83 17.36
CA ILE A 673 8.84 3.85 18.16
C ILE A 673 9.86 4.75 17.44
N LEU A 674 10.35 5.76 18.14
CA LEU A 674 11.46 6.60 17.70
C LEU A 674 12.79 5.99 18.12
N ILE A 675 13.73 5.92 17.20
CA ILE A 675 15.11 5.51 17.45
C ILE A 675 16.01 6.67 17.07
N THR A 676 16.59 7.33 18.08
CA THR A 676 17.45 8.50 17.88
C THR A 676 18.52 8.59 18.96
N SER A 677 19.65 9.21 18.63
CA SER A 677 20.68 9.63 19.59
C SER A 677 20.58 11.10 19.97
N ASP A 678 19.73 11.87 19.28
CA ASP A 678 19.60 13.31 19.48
C ASP A 678 18.54 13.63 20.55
N GLN A 679 18.99 14.16 21.69
CA GLN A 679 18.13 14.56 22.80
C GLN A 679 17.25 15.77 22.46
N ASN A 680 17.69 16.64 21.52
CA ASN A 680 16.87 17.78 21.09
C ASN A 680 15.62 17.29 20.36
N VAL A 681 15.74 16.23 19.55
CA VAL A 681 14.61 15.56 18.89
C VAL A 681 13.62 15.06 19.94
N VAL A 682 14.11 14.41 21.00
CA VAL A 682 13.27 13.87 22.08
C VAL A 682 12.52 14.99 22.80
N GLU A 683 13.20 16.10 23.13
CA GLU A 683 12.58 17.23 23.85
C GLU A 683 11.54 17.95 22.98
N GLN A 684 11.84 18.21 21.72
CA GLN A 684 10.88 18.81 20.79
C GLN A 684 9.65 17.92 20.59
N PHE A 685 9.84 16.61 20.56
CA PHE A 685 8.72 15.67 20.52
C PHE A 685 7.82 15.81 21.75
N ASN A 686 8.43 15.87 22.95
CA ASN A 686 7.69 16.06 24.19
C ASN A 686 6.89 17.36 24.19
N GLN A 687 7.46 18.46 23.67
CA GLN A 687 6.76 19.74 23.52
C GLN A 687 5.56 19.63 22.58
N ARG A 688 5.70 18.91 21.46
CA ARG A 688 4.62 18.68 20.51
C ARG A 688 3.51 17.80 21.11
N ILE A 689 3.85 16.77 21.87
CA ILE A 689 2.87 15.95 22.60
C ILE A 689 2.13 16.82 23.62
N ALA A 690 2.85 17.64 24.39
CA ALA A 690 2.24 18.53 25.40
C ALA A 690 1.20 19.48 24.81
N ALA A 691 1.38 19.89 23.55
CA ALA A 691 0.46 20.81 22.88
C ALA A 691 -0.86 20.16 22.42
N ILE A 692 -0.92 18.81 22.32
CA ILE A 692 -2.12 18.09 21.83
C ILE A 692 -2.73 17.15 22.86
N GLN A 693 -2.04 16.85 23.95
CA GLN A 693 -2.40 15.75 24.85
C GLN A 693 -3.78 15.88 25.49
N ASP A 694 -4.22 17.10 25.81
CA ASP A 694 -5.54 17.38 26.38
C ASP A 694 -6.67 16.97 25.41
N LYS A 695 -6.55 17.42 24.17
CA LYS A 695 -7.52 17.10 23.10
C LYS A 695 -7.49 15.62 22.73
N SER A 696 -6.29 15.04 22.66
CA SER A 696 -6.12 13.63 22.38
C SER A 696 -6.72 12.77 23.48
N ALA A 697 -6.45 13.07 24.76
CA ALA A 697 -7.02 12.31 25.89
C ALA A 697 -8.54 12.42 25.92
N ALA A 698 -9.10 13.64 25.69
CA ALA A 698 -10.55 13.84 25.63
C ALA A 698 -11.18 12.99 24.51
N ALA A 699 -10.59 12.99 23.31
CA ALA A 699 -11.08 12.18 22.19
C ALA A 699 -10.97 10.67 22.45
N CYS A 700 -9.90 10.17 23.12
CA CYS A 700 -9.78 8.77 23.51
C CYS A 700 -10.91 8.37 24.48
N VAL A 701 -11.18 9.20 25.50
CA VAL A 701 -12.20 8.91 26.51
C VAL A 701 -13.59 8.87 25.87
N GLU A 702 -13.93 9.86 25.08
CA GLU A 702 -15.22 9.93 24.39
C GLU A 702 -15.41 8.75 23.43
N LEU A 703 -14.39 8.42 22.62
CA LEU A 703 -14.42 7.31 21.67
C LEU A 703 -14.67 5.97 22.37
N CYS A 704 -13.96 5.70 23.49
CA CYS A 704 -14.14 4.45 24.24
C CYS A 704 -15.54 4.37 24.85
N GLN A 705 -16.11 5.48 25.34
CA GLN A 705 -17.47 5.52 25.89
C GLN A 705 -18.53 5.21 24.83
N LEU A 706 -18.46 5.85 23.66
CA LEU A 706 -19.39 5.60 22.54
C LEU A 706 -19.33 4.15 22.10
N LYS A 707 -18.13 3.61 21.88
CA LYS A 707 -17.95 2.22 21.48
C LYS A 707 -18.47 1.24 22.53
N LEU A 708 -18.25 1.49 23.81
CA LEU A 708 -18.75 0.65 24.90
C LEU A 708 -20.29 0.64 24.95
N VAL A 709 -20.94 1.81 24.83
CA VAL A 709 -22.40 1.91 24.80
C VAL A 709 -22.97 1.10 23.63
N ARG A 710 -22.42 1.27 22.44
CA ARG A 710 -22.82 0.53 21.25
C ARG A 710 -22.63 -0.99 21.43
N THR A 711 -21.48 -1.41 21.94
CA THR A 711 -21.18 -2.84 22.14
C THR A 711 -22.16 -3.46 23.14
N ARG A 712 -22.48 -2.75 24.21
CA ARG A 712 -23.47 -3.21 25.21
C ARG A 712 -24.86 -3.37 24.61
N GLN A 713 -25.27 -2.43 23.75
CA GLN A 713 -26.57 -2.49 23.08
C GLN A 713 -26.68 -3.73 22.17
N ILE A 714 -25.65 -3.99 21.36
CA ILE A 714 -25.60 -5.15 20.46
C ILE A 714 -25.52 -6.47 21.25
N ASP A 715 -24.70 -6.53 22.30
CA ASP A 715 -24.62 -7.71 23.18
C ASP A 715 -25.98 -8.03 23.82
N LEU A 716 -26.73 -7.01 24.24
CA LEU A 716 -28.08 -7.19 24.79
C LEU A 716 -29.05 -7.78 23.74
N GLN A 717 -29.01 -7.28 22.51
CA GLN A 717 -29.81 -7.86 21.41
C GLN A 717 -29.43 -9.32 21.13
N LEU A 718 -28.14 -9.65 21.14
CA LEU A 718 -27.67 -11.02 20.96
C LEU A 718 -28.07 -11.94 22.13
N GLN A 719 -28.08 -11.42 23.38
CA GLN A 719 -28.61 -12.16 24.53
C GLN A 719 -30.11 -12.43 24.41
N GLN A 720 -30.90 -11.44 23.98
CA GLN A 720 -32.35 -11.62 23.72
C GLN A 720 -32.63 -12.67 22.64
N LEU A 721 -31.75 -12.78 21.68
CA LEU A 721 -31.76 -13.85 20.67
C LEU A 721 -31.22 -15.18 21.22
N GLY A 722 -30.85 -15.32 22.52
CA GLY A 722 -30.32 -16.55 23.09
C GLY A 722 -28.96 -16.98 22.53
N VAL A 723 -28.20 -16.05 21.97
CA VAL A 723 -26.81 -16.28 21.48
C VAL A 723 -25.80 -15.48 22.29
N GLY A 724 -26.12 -15.18 23.54
CA GLY A 724 -25.24 -14.50 24.47
C GLY A 724 -24.00 -15.33 24.83
N LEU A 725 -22.93 -14.66 25.18
CA LEU A 725 -21.68 -15.31 25.62
C LEU A 725 -21.54 -15.26 27.15
N THR A 726 -21.01 -16.32 27.74
CA THR A 726 -20.79 -16.41 29.21
C THR A 726 -19.85 -15.32 29.73
N ALA A 727 -18.89 -14.89 28.92
CA ALA A 727 -17.92 -13.85 29.27
C ALA A 727 -18.43 -12.42 29.11
N SER A 728 -19.60 -12.19 28.47
CA SER A 728 -20.10 -10.84 28.15
C SER A 728 -20.16 -9.93 29.36
N LYS A 729 -20.80 -10.40 30.46
CA LYS A 729 -20.96 -9.62 31.68
C LYS A 729 -19.62 -9.19 32.28
N ARG A 730 -18.66 -10.11 32.34
CA ARG A 730 -17.32 -9.82 32.88
C ARG A 730 -16.61 -8.79 32.02
N LEU A 731 -16.51 -9.02 30.70
CA LEU A 731 -15.81 -8.12 29.78
C LEU A 731 -16.44 -6.71 29.73
N LEU A 732 -17.77 -6.62 29.76
CA LEU A 732 -18.46 -5.32 29.79
C LEU A 732 -18.25 -4.59 31.13
N ASN A 733 -18.18 -5.30 32.27
CA ASN A 733 -17.90 -4.69 33.56
C ASN A 733 -16.45 -4.19 33.64
N GLU A 734 -15.48 -4.95 33.15
CA GLU A 734 -14.09 -4.56 33.07
C GLU A 734 -13.94 -3.33 32.15
N ALA A 735 -14.56 -3.34 30.98
CA ALA A 735 -14.59 -2.20 30.05
C ALA A 735 -15.21 -0.95 30.67
N GLN A 736 -16.31 -1.09 31.42
CA GLN A 736 -16.98 -0.01 32.13
C GLN A 736 -16.08 0.60 33.21
N GLN A 737 -15.46 -0.25 34.04
CA GLN A 737 -14.55 0.21 35.10
C GLN A 737 -13.39 1.02 34.53
N HIS A 738 -12.75 0.54 33.46
CA HIS A 738 -11.67 1.25 32.81
C HIS A 738 -12.15 2.56 32.14
N SER A 739 -13.35 2.57 31.54
CA SER A 739 -13.94 3.76 30.97
C SER A 739 -14.21 4.87 32.03
N GLU A 740 -14.70 4.47 33.22
CA GLU A 740 -14.92 5.38 34.36
C GLU A 740 -13.60 5.92 34.92
N GLN A 741 -12.59 5.07 35.05
CA GLN A 741 -11.24 5.48 35.42
C GLN A 741 -10.64 6.44 34.41
N ALA A 742 -10.85 6.19 33.11
CA ALA A 742 -10.41 7.10 32.04
C ALA A 742 -11.06 8.49 32.17
N ALA A 743 -12.38 8.53 32.38
CA ALA A 743 -13.11 9.79 32.57
C ALA A 743 -12.68 10.52 33.85
N SER A 744 -12.39 9.79 34.94
CA SER A 744 -11.88 10.37 36.20
C SER A 744 -10.47 10.95 36.00
N ALA A 745 -9.57 10.20 35.34
CA ALA A 745 -8.21 10.66 35.03
C ALA A 745 -8.21 11.91 34.12
N LEU A 746 -9.12 11.98 33.14
CA LEU A 746 -9.27 13.16 32.28
C LEU A 746 -9.66 14.42 33.09
N ARG A 747 -10.64 14.29 34.00
CA ARG A 747 -11.05 15.40 34.90
C ARG A 747 -9.91 15.87 35.80
N GLN A 748 -9.01 14.97 36.18
CA GLN A 748 -7.82 15.25 36.97
C GLN A 748 -6.63 15.72 36.15
N GLN A 749 -6.81 15.92 34.84
CA GLN A 749 -5.76 16.30 33.88
C GLN A 749 -4.60 15.28 33.79
N GLN A 750 -4.86 14.03 34.16
CA GLN A 750 -3.92 12.92 34.06
C GLN A 750 -4.05 12.28 32.65
N PHE A 751 -3.66 13.01 31.61
CA PHE A 751 -3.93 12.68 30.22
C PHE A 751 -3.36 11.33 29.79
N GLN A 752 -2.17 10.99 30.23
CA GLN A 752 -1.54 9.69 29.94
C GLN A 752 -2.36 8.54 30.54
N LEU A 753 -2.78 8.68 31.79
CA LEU A 753 -3.60 7.67 32.48
C LEU A 753 -4.97 7.54 31.81
N ALA A 754 -5.59 8.67 31.44
CA ALA A 754 -6.87 8.68 30.73
C ALA A 754 -6.78 7.88 29.42
N ARG A 755 -5.74 8.10 28.60
CA ARG A 755 -5.49 7.34 27.38
C ARG A 755 -5.27 5.84 27.66
N GLN A 756 -4.44 5.50 28.66
CA GLN A 756 -4.15 4.11 29.00
C GLN A 756 -5.41 3.35 29.44
N GLN A 757 -6.24 3.98 30.27
CA GLN A 757 -7.50 3.38 30.73
C GLN A 757 -8.51 3.26 29.56
N SER A 758 -8.58 4.25 28.68
CA SER A 758 -9.40 4.16 27.47
C SER A 758 -8.96 2.98 26.58
N ALA A 759 -7.66 2.78 26.40
CA ALA A 759 -7.12 1.66 25.62
C ALA A 759 -7.51 0.29 26.22
N LEU A 760 -7.48 0.16 27.56
CA LEU A 760 -7.94 -1.05 28.26
C LEU A 760 -9.44 -1.30 28.05
N ALA A 761 -10.27 -0.25 28.18
CA ALA A 761 -11.69 -0.37 27.90
C ALA A 761 -11.97 -0.81 26.47
N MET A 762 -11.26 -0.23 25.51
CA MET A 762 -11.34 -0.60 24.09
C MET A 762 -10.90 -2.05 23.84
N GLN A 763 -9.88 -2.54 24.53
CA GLN A 763 -9.42 -3.92 24.44
C GLN A 763 -10.51 -4.91 24.87
N HIS A 764 -11.10 -4.73 26.06
CA HIS A 764 -12.17 -5.62 26.55
C HIS A 764 -13.39 -5.59 25.61
N THR A 765 -13.71 -4.43 25.06
CA THR A 765 -14.77 -4.27 24.08
C THR A 765 -14.48 -5.07 22.80
N ARG A 766 -13.25 -4.98 22.26
CA ARG A 766 -12.82 -5.76 21.08
C ARG A 766 -12.86 -7.26 21.31
N MET A 767 -12.43 -7.72 22.51
CA MET A 767 -12.49 -9.14 22.89
C MET A 767 -13.92 -9.67 22.79
N LEU A 768 -14.89 -8.92 23.31
CA LEU A 768 -16.29 -9.30 23.24
C LEU A 768 -16.82 -9.28 21.80
N GLN A 769 -16.53 -8.25 21.04
CA GLN A 769 -16.90 -8.14 19.64
C GLN A 769 -16.36 -9.33 18.83
N ARG A 770 -15.08 -9.66 19.01
CA ARG A 770 -14.45 -10.79 18.33
C ARG A 770 -15.07 -12.13 18.70
N ALA A 771 -15.36 -12.35 19.98
CA ALA A 771 -15.97 -13.60 20.43
C ALA A 771 -17.37 -13.81 19.84
N HIS A 772 -18.19 -12.75 19.75
CA HIS A 772 -19.48 -12.81 19.09
C HIS A 772 -19.35 -13.08 17.58
N TRP A 773 -18.39 -12.44 16.94
CA TRP A 773 -18.13 -12.65 15.52
C TRP A 773 -17.65 -14.08 15.24
N ASP A 774 -16.65 -14.57 15.98
CA ASP A 774 -16.16 -15.96 15.86
C ASP A 774 -17.29 -16.97 16.03
N HIS A 775 -18.22 -16.71 16.97
CA HIS A 775 -19.40 -17.54 17.16
C HIS A 775 -20.34 -17.51 15.95
N ALA A 776 -20.56 -16.36 15.37
CA ALA A 776 -21.44 -16.19 14.21
C ALA A 776 -20.88 -16.89 12.93
N VAL A 777 -19.56 -16.79 12.69
CA VAL A 777 -18.95 -17.31 11.47
C VAL A 777 -18.46 -18.75 11.56
N LYS A 778 -18.46 -19.36 12.75
CA LYS A 778 -17.91 -20.71 13.01
C LYS A 778 -18.44 -21.78 12.06
N THR A 779 -19.71 -21.68 11.69
CA THR A 779 -20.39 -22.68 10.84
C THR A 779 -20.51 -22.24 9.37
N MET A 780 -20.01 -21.05 9.04
CA MET A 780 -20.09 -20.51 7.69
C MET A 780 -18.84 -20.89 6.89
N PRO A 781 -18.99 -21.17 5.57
CA PRO A 781 -17.85 -21.48 4.71
C PRO A 781 -16.95 -20.25 4.48
N SER A 782 -17.54 -19.06 4.53
CA SER A 782 -16.86 -17.77 4.45
C SER A 782 -17.66 -16.71 5.19
N PRO A 783 -17.02 -15.73 5.84
CA PRO A 783 -17.73 -14.63 6.46
C PRO A 783 -18.58 -13.79 5.49
N VAL A 784 -18.19 -13.67 4.23
CA VAL A 784 -18.98 -12.97 3.20
C VAL A 784 -20.22 -13.76 2.75
N ALA A 785 -20.40 -14.99 3.24
CA ALA A 785 -21.58 -15.78 2.98
C ALA A 785 -22.88 -15.16 3.52
N SER A 786 -22.77 -14.26 4.52
CA SER A 786 -23.90 -13.45 4.99
C SER A 786 -23.51 -11.98 5.07
N PRO A 787 -24.26 -11.03 4.46
CA PRO A 787 -23.90 -9.62 4.52
C PRO A 787 -23.95 -9.06 5.95
N TYR A 788 -24.81 -9.65 6.82
CA TYR A 788 -24.94 -9.26 8.22
C TYR A 788 -23.79 -9.75 9.11
N ALA A 789 -22.94 -10.69 8.64
CA ALA A 789 -21.76 -11.12 9.38
C ALA A 789 -20.51 -10.25 9.10
N LEU A 790 -20.61 -9.23 8.25
CA LEU A 790 -19.49 -8.38 7.86
C LEU A 790 -19.21 -7.25 8.84
N THR A 791 -20.10 -6.96 9.76
CA THR A 791 -19.88 -5.99 10.83
C THR A 791 -20.48 -6.47 12.14
N PHE A 792 -19.92 -6.02 13.26
CA PHE A 792 -20.43 -6.38 14.59
C PHE A 792 -21.86 -5.89 14.82
N GLN A 793 -22.19 -4.71 14.29
CA GLN A 793 -23.48 -4.05 14.46
C GLN A 793 -24.64 -4.85 13.87
N THR A 794 -24.38 -5.57 12.81
CA THR A 794 -25.39 -6.32 12.06
C THR A 794 -25.54 -7.80 12.50
N LEU A 795 -24.73 -8.27 13.47
CA LEU A 795 -24.79 -9.64 13.96
C LEU A 795 -26.17 -10.07 14.51
N PRO A 796 -26.98 -9.22 15.16
CA PRO A 796 -28.34 -9.61 15.53
C PRO A 796 -29.21 -9.96 14.32
N ALA A 797 -29.10 -9.22 13.23
CA ALA A 797 -29.80 -9.53 11.98
C ALA A 797 -29.28 -10.83 11.32
N HIS A 798 -27.97 -11.10 11.41
CA HIS A 798 -27.39 -12.38 10.99
C HIS A 798 -28.05 -13.57 11.68
N TRP A 799 -28.17 -13.54 13.01
CA TRP A 799 -28.77 -14.62 13.76
C TRP A 799 -30.26 -14.80 13.48
N ARG A 800 -31.01 -13.72 13.23
CA ARG A 800 -32.41 -13.80 12.77
C ARG A 800 -32.49 -14.50 11.41
N LEU A 801 -31.63 -14.12 10.46
CA LEU A 801 -31.55 -14.75 9.14
C LEU A 801 -31.23 -16.25 9.24
N MET A 802 -30.25 -16.64 10.07
CA MET A 802 -29.88 -18.04 10.27
C MET A 802 -31.01 -18.89 10.89
N ARG A 803 -31.78 -18.34 11.79
CA ARG A 803 -32.96 -19.02 12.39
C ARG A 803 -34.09 -19.17 11.39
N GLY A 804 -34.39 -18.14 10.60
CA GLY A 804 -35.38 -18.24 9.53
C GLY A 804 -35.00 -19.31 8.52
N GLN A 805 -33.73 -19.43 8.16
CA GLN A 805 -33.25 -20.49 7.26
C GLN A 805 -33.34 -21.89 7.92
N ALA A 806 -33.04 -22.03 9.19
CA ALA A 806 -33.14 -23.32 9.89
C ALA A 806 -34.59 -23.80 10.00
N ALA A 807 -35.53 -22.89 10.22
CA ALA A 807 -36.94 -23.20 10.24
C ALA A 807 -37.47 -23.74 8.89
N GLN A 808 -36.89 -23.30 7.77
CA GLN A 808 -37.26 -23.80 6.44
C GLN A 808 -36.59 -25.13 6.06
N ARG A 809 -35.50 -25.50 6.72
CA ARG A 809 -34.85 -26.83 6.54
C ARG A 809 -35.52 -27.95 7.32
N GLY A 810 -36.47 -27.66 8.20
CA GLY A 810 -37.27 -28.65 8.92
C GLY A 810 -38.17 -29.47 8.00
N PRO A 811 -38.63 -30.67 8.42
CA PRO A 811 -39.52 -31.47 7.59
C PRO A 811 -40.75 -30.66 7.23
N SER A 812 -40.95 -30.49 5.95
CA SER A 812 -41.96 -29.63 5.30
C SER A 812 -43.36 -29.85 5.86
N LEU A 813 -43.86 -28.90 6.62
CA LEU A 813 -45.27 -28.87 6.97
C LEU A 813 -46.11 -27.99 6.02
N HIS A 814 -45.50 -27.22 5.10
CA HIS A 814 -46.21 -26.52 4.04
C HIS A 814 -45.32 -26.48 2.80
N GLY A 815 -45.78 -27.12 1.74
CA GLY A 815 -45.09 -27.43 0.49
C GLY A 815 -44.62 -26.22 -0.34
N GLY A 816 -43.54 -25.64 0.01
CA GLY A 816 -42.72 -24.82 -0.86
C GLY A 816 -41.45 -25.58 -1.25
N THR A 817 -41.47 -26.27 -2.35
CA THR A 817 -40.26 -26.72 -3.04
C THR A 817 -39.51 -25.45 -3.41
N THR A 818 -38.34 -25.25 -2.82
CA THR A 818 -37.39 -24.19 -3.25
C THR A 818 -36.82 -24.60 -4.59
N GLU A 819 -37.52 -24.26 -5.66
CA GLU A 819 -37.15 -24.54 -7.03
C GLU A 819 -35.83 -23.81 -7.35
N ASN A 820 -34.89 -24.53 -7.93
CA ASN A 820 -33.67 -23.92 -8.47
C ASN A 820 -34.07 -22.99 -9.63
N LYS A 821 -33.77 -21.72 -9.49
CA LYS A 821 -34.05 -20.69 -10.50
C LYS A 821 -32.93 -20.54 -11.52
N LEU A 822 -31.74 -21.13 -11.26
CA LEU A 822 -30.59 -21.01 -12.15
C LEU A 822 -30.65 -22.11 -13.21
N PRO A 823 -30.85 -21.77 -14.49
CA PRO A 823 -30.84 -22.78 -15.55
C PRO A 823 -29.41 -23.23 -15.82
N SER A 824 -29.25 -24.52 -16.13
CA SER A 824 -28.00 -25.19 -16.52
C SER A 824 -26.82 -24.95 -15.53
N GLY A 825 -27.12 -24.82 -14.23
CA GLY A 825 -26.09 -24.69 -13.19
C GLY A 825 -25.44 -26.02 -12.81
N ASP A 826 -25.95 -27.14 -13.33
CA ASP A 826 -25.40 -28.49 -13.28
C ASP A 826 -24.23 -28.71 -14.27
N PHE A 827 -24.04 -27.80 -15.24
CA PHE A 827 -22.97 -27.77 -16.23
C PHE A 827 -22.80 -29.09 -17.04
N GLU A 828 -23.90 -29.80 -17.32
CA GLU A 828 -23.87 -31.09 -18.03
C GLU A 828 -23.86 -30.97 -19.54
N ASP A 829 -24.40 -29.88 -20.12
CA ASP A 829 -24.48 -29.67 -21.55
C ASP A 829 -24.15 -28.23 -21.93
N TYR A 830 -23.11 -28.07 -22.76
CA TYR A 830 -22.59 -26.75 -23.16
C TYR A 830 -23.60 -25.95 -24.00
N ASP A 831 -24.26 -26.58 -24.94
CA ASP A 831 -25.17 -25.88 -25.84
C ASP A 831 -26.42 -25.38 -25.07
N THR A 832 -26.96 -26.21 -24.18
CA THR A 832 -28.03 -25.79 -23.27
C THR A 832 -27.61 -24.70 -22.33
N MET A 833 -26.38 -24.77 -21.79
CA MET A 833 -25.81 -23.73 -20.93
C MET A 833 -25.75 -22.37 -21.67
N MET A 834 -25.20 -22.36 -22.88
CA MET A 834 -25.09 -21.13 -23.68
C MET A 834 -26.46 -20.60 -24.12
N ALA A 835 -27.36 -21.47 -24.51
CA ALA A 835 -28.72 -21.12 -24.89
C ALA A 835 -29.54 -20.54 -23.73
N SER A 836 -29.25 -20.95 -22.49
CA SER A 836 -29.88 -20.40 -21.27
C SER A 836 -29.40 -19.03 -20.87
N GLY A 837 -28.36 -18.49 -21.53
CA GLY A 837 -27.91 -17.13 -21.33
C GLY A 837 -26.62 -16.97 -20.48
N TRP A 838 -25.93 -18.06 -20.20
CA TRP A 838 -24.60 -17.98 -19.63
C TRP A 838 -23.65 -17.26 -20.58
N ARG A 839 -22.74 -16.45 -20.03
CA ARG A 839 -21.75 -15.68 -20.78
C ARG A 839 -20.37 -15.91 -20.19
N HIS A 840 -19.38 -16.08 -21.05
CA HIS A 840 -17.99 -16.10 -20.64
C HIS A 840 -17.20 -14.99 -21.35
N GLU A 841 -16.29 -14.39 -20.63
CA GLU A 841 -15.36 -13.38 -21.15
C GLU A 841 -13.95 -13.90 -20.98
N GLN A 842 -13.24 -14.04 -22.09
CA GLN A 842 -11.82 -14.31 -22.12
C GLN A 842 -11.10 -13.05 -22.61
N ARG A 843 -10.18 -12.55 -21.80
CA ARG A 843 -9.41 -11.39 -22.19
C ARG A 843 -8.07 -11.80 -22.76
N ALA A 844 -7.74 -11.31 -23.93
CA ALA A 844 -6.42 -11.49 -24.53
C ALA A 844 -5.36 -10.80 -23.66
N ILE A 845 -4.52 -11.60 -23.03
CA ILE A 845 -3.37 -11.16 -22.25
C ILE A 845 -2.13 -11.78 -22.90
N PRO A 846 -1.16 -10.97 -23.34
CA PRO A 846 0.04 -11.49 -23.99
C PRO A 846 0.74 -12.54 -23.12
N GLY A 847 1.04 -13.72 -23.71
CA GLY A 847 1.70 -14.82 -23.02
C GLY A 847 0.83 -15.61 -22.03
N VAL A 848 -0.50 -15.40 -22.05
CA VAL A 848 -1.46 -16.13 -21.23
C VAL A 848 -2.56 -16.73 -22.10
N GLN A 849 -2.74 -18.02 -21.99
CA GLN A 849 -3.89 -18.73 -22.55
C GLN A 849 -4.93 -18.95 -21.45
N SER A 850 -6.16 -18.53 -21.70
CA SER A 850 -7.28 -18.75 -20.78
C SER A 850 -8.42 -19.48 -21.46
N VAL A 851 -9.16 -20.29 -20.71
CA VAL A 851 -10.29 -21.07 -21.20
C VAL A 851 -11.38 -21.18 -20.15
N ALA A 852 -12.64 -21.21 -20.60
CA ALA A 852 -13.79 -21.68 -19.84
C ALA A 852 -14.42 -22.82 -20.64
N GLU A 853 -14.52 -24.00 -20.05
CA GLU A 853 -14.96 -25.21 -20.72
C GLU A 853 -15.66 -26.17 -19.76
N LEU A 854 -16.48 -27.10 -20.30
CA LEU A 854 -16.96 -28.26 -19.54
C LEU A 854 -15.88 -29.34 -19.50
N HIS A 855 -15.58 -29.83 -18.31
CA HIS A 855 -14.47 -30.75 -18.06
C HIS A 855 -14.99 -32.04 -17.38
N PRO A 856 -14.56 -33.24 -17.82
CA PRO A 856 -15.04 -34.54 -17.29
C PRO A 856 -14.39 -34.85 -15.92
N SER A 857 -14.61 -33.98 -14.94
CA SER A 857 -14.15 -34.18 -13.57
C SER A 857 -15.15 -33.55 -12.61
N PRO A 858 -16.41 -34.05 -12.61
CA PRO A 858 -17.48 -33.45 -11.83
C PRO A 858 -17.40 -33.80 -10.34
N GLN A 859 -18.18 -33.07 -9.54
CA GLN A 859 -18.58 -33.47 -8.20
C GLN A 859 -19.82 -34.40 -8.30
N GLN A 860 -20.77 -34.04 -9.20
CA GLN A 860 -21.95 -34.84 -9.55
C GLN A 860 -22.10 -34.86 -11.07
N GLY A 861 -22.79 -35.85 -11.62
CA GLY A 861 -23.02 -35.96 -13.08
C GLY A 861 -21.81 -36.39 -13.90
N GLN A 862 -21.63 -35.79 -15.08
CA GLN A 862 -20.57 -36.14 -16.05
C GLN A 862 -19.54 -35.01 -16.23
N TYR A 863 -19.96 -33.76 -16.08
CA TYR A 863 -19.12 -32.60 -16.33
C TYR A 863 -19.17 -31.57 -15.18
N SER A 864 -18.17 -30.71 -15.13
CA SER A 864 -18.13 -29.51 -14.30
C SER A 864 -17.61 -28.35 -15.13
N LEU A 865 -17.97 -27.11 -14.78
CA LEU A 865 -17.41 -25.90 -15.39
C LEU A 865 -15.98 -25.67 -14.90
N ARG A 866 -15.02 -25.65 -15.83
CA ARG A 866 -13.62 -25.37 -15.55
C ARG A 866 -13.21 -24.02 -16.13
N LEU A 867 -12.63 -23.16 -15.29
CA LEU A 867 -11.93 -21.95 -15.69
C LEU A 867 -10.43 -22.20 -15.51
N ALA A 868 -9.64 -21.99 -16.55
CA ALA A 868 -8.20 -22.14 -16.47
C ALA A 868 -7.49 -20.97 -17.15
N ALA A 869 -6.38 -20.56 -16.57
CA ALA A 869 -5.46 -19.59 -17.15
C ALA A 869 -4.03 -20.09 -16.94
N ARG A 870 -3.31 -20.25 -18.04
CA ARG A 870 -1.97 -20.84 -18.06
C ARG A 870 -1.03 -19.98 -18.87
N VAL A 871 0.26 -20.18 -18.62
CA VAL A 871 1.29 -19.60 -19.49
C VAL A 871 1.15 -20.21 -20.87
N ASP A 872 1.07 -19.36 -21.88
CA ASP A 872 1.02 -19.82 -23.27
C ASP A 872 2.37 -20.43 -23.65
N SER A 873 2.37 -21.74 -23.88
CA SER A 873 3.57 -22.50 -24.28
C SER A 873 4.03 -22.18 -25.72
N GLU A 874 3.14 -21.64 -26.53
CA GLU A 874 3.40 -21.26 -27.92
C GLU A 874 3.78 -19.78 -28.08
N ALA A 875 3.68 -19.00 -26.99
CA ALA A 875 4.08 -17.60 -27.02
C ALA A 875 5.56 -17.44 -27.41
N PRO A 876 5.89 -16.46 -28.25
CA PRO A 876 7.26 -16.16 -28.59
C PRO A 876 8.14 -16.04 -27.35
N ARG A 877 9.32 -16.67 -27.34
CA ARG A 877 10.24 -16.72 -26.18
C ARG A 877 10.65 -15.32 -25.66
N ASN A 878 10.49 -14.31 -26.44
CA ASN A 878 10.71 -12.88 -26.10
C ASN A 878 9.49 -12.20 -25.45
N GLN A 879 8.36 -12.89 -25.29
CA GLN A 879 7.20 -12.42 -24.54
C GLN A 879 6.96 -13.31 -23.32
N PRO A 880 7.74 -13.17 -22.24
CA PRO A 880 7.47 -13.92 -21.02
C PRO A 880 6.10 -13.51 -20.48
N PRO A 881 5.37 -14.45 -19.85
CA PRO A 881 4.07 -14.15 -19.26
C PRO A 881 4.22 -13.06 -18.19
N PRO A 882 3.25 -12.16 -18.07
CA PRO A 882 3.28 -11.14 -17.03
C PRO A 882 3.29 -11.79 -15.66
N SER A 883 4.18 -11.37 -14.79
CA SER A 883 4.32 -11.89 -13.42
C SER A 883 3.16 -11.51 -12.51
N SER A 884 2.41 -10.48 -12.86
CA SER A 884 1.11 -10.16 -12.25
C SER A 884 0.12 -9.73 -13.33
N LEU A 885 -1.08 -10.24 -13.24
CA LEU A 885 -2.15 -9.94 -14.18
C LEU A 885 -2.92 -8.71 -13.68
N ASN A 886 -2.97 -7.66 -14.52
CA ASN A 886 -3.78 -6.47 -14.24
C ASN A 886 -5.23 -6.63 -14.70
N LYS A 887 -5.45 -7.58 -15.63
CA LYS A 887 -6.76 -7.90 -16.17
C LYS A 887 -7.13 -9.31 -15.76
N ILE A 888 -8.41 -9.54 -15.54
CA ILE A 888 -8.95 -10.87 -15.23
C ILE A 888 -8.90 -11.70 -16.51
N PRO A 889 -8.17 -12.84 -16.53
CA PRO A 889 -8.03 -13.66 -17.74
C PRO A 889 -9.35 -14.24 -18.22
N VAL A 890 -10.15 -14.76 -17.30
CA VAL A 890 -11.40 -15.43 -17.63
C VAL A 890 -12.46 -15.21 -16.55
N THR A 891 -13.67 -14.89 -16.98
CA THR A 891 -14.87 -14.78 -16.15
C THR A 891 -16.03 -15.50 -16.79
N VAL A 892 -16.93 -16.04 -15.96
CA VAL A 892 -18.21 -16.60 -16.38
C VAL A 892 -19.31 -15.93 -15.58
N VAL A 893 -20.38 -15.52 -16.26
CA VAL A 893 -21.52 -14.81 -15.67
C VAL A 893 -22.79 -15.61 -15.95
N SER A 894 -23.57 -15.84 -14.89
CA SER A 894 -24.86 -16.55 -14.99
C SER A 894 -25.89 -15.75 -15.77
N PRO A 895 -26.93 -16.39 -16.27
CA PRO A 895 -28.16 -15.72 -16.72
C PRO A 895 -28.74 -14.86 -15.62
N PRO A 896 -29.39 -13.71 -15.95
CA PRO A 896 -30.09 -12.91 -14.98
C PRO A 896 -31.34 -13.63 -14.45
N ILE A 897 -31.58 -13.53 -13.15
CA ILE A 897 -32.72 -14.12 -12.46
C ILE A 897 -33.49 -13.03 -11.74
N SER A 898 -34.78 -12.93 -11.96
CA SER A 898 -35.62 -11.94 -11.27
C SER A 898 -35.79 -12.31 -9.80
N VAL A 899 -35.45 -11.38 -8.92
CA VAL A 899 -35.59 -11.47 -7.47
C VAL A 899 -36.38 -10.26 -6.94
N HIS A 900 -37.15 -10.49 -5.86
CA HIS A 900 -38.06 -9.49 -5.34
C HIS A 900 -37.60 -8.95 -3.98
N ALA A 901 -37.95 -7.70 -3.70
CA ALA A 901 -37.65 -7.06 -2.42
C ALA A 901 -38.14 -7.92 -1.24
N GLY A 902 -37.33 -8.02 -0.19
CA GLY A 902 -37.61 -8.84 0.99
C GLY A 902 -37.33 -10.34 0.87
N GLN A 903 -37.04 -10.85 -0.33
CA GLN A 903 -36.62 -12.24 -0.49
C GLN A 903 -35.18 -12.45 0.03
N VAL A 904 -34.92 -13.68 0.45
CA VAL A 904 -33.56 -14.18 0.70
C VAL A 904 -33.16 -15.08 -0.47
N VAL A 905 -32.10 -14.69 -1.14
CA VAL A 905 -31.45 -15.51 -2.18
C VAL A 905 -30.39 -16.36 -1.54
N ARG A 906 -30.44 -17.66 -1.80
CA ARG A 906 -29.42 -18.63 -1.42
C ARG A 906 -28.71 -19.12 -2.67
N ILE A 907 -27.42 -18.91 -2.73
CA ILE A 907 -26.52 -19.48 -3.71
C ILE A 907 -25.88 -20.72 -3.08
N SER A 908 -25.92 -21.87 -3.73
CA SER A 908 -25.26 -23.08 -3.26
C SER A 908 -24.65 -23.84 -4.44
N GLY A 909 -23.63 -24.62 -4.18
CA GLY A 909 -22.91 -25.41 -5.19
C GLY A 909 -21.59 -25.94 -4.66
N TRP A 910 -20.71 -26.34 -5.56
CA TRP A 910 -19.41 -26.90 -5.23
C TRP A 910 -18.31 -26.20 -6.01
N VAL A 911 -17.16 -25.99 -5.35
CA VAL A 911 -15.98 -25.36 -5.94
C VAL A 911 -14.73 -26.16 -5.61
N LYS A 912 -13.77 -26.19 -6.54
CA LYS A 912 -12.50 -26.88 -6.35
C LYS A 912 -11.37 -26.03 -6.94
N LEU A 913 -10.39 -25.71 -6.12
CA LEU A 913 -9.19 -24.95 -6.50
C LEU A 913 -7.96 -25.79 -6.14
N PRO A 914 -7.47 -26.66 -7.04
CA PRO A 914 -6.44 -27.65 -6.70
C PRO A 914 -5.11 -27.06 -6.23
N GLN A 915 -4.78 -25.87 -6.73
CA GLN A 915 -3.54 -25.13 -6.41
C GLN A 915 -3.81 -23.65 -6.21
N PRO A 916 -2.99 -22.94 -5.44
CA PRO A 916 -3.10 -21.50 -5.32
C PRO A 916 -2.97 -20.80 -6.68
N VAL A 917 -3.80 -19.80 -6.92
CA VAL A 917 -3.70 -18.93 -8.10
C VAL A 917 -2.48 -18.04 -7.95
N THR A 918 -1.68 -17.95 -9.00
CA THR A 918 -0.48 -17.11 -9.05
C THR A 918 -0.67 -15.89 -9.93
N GLY A 919 0.11 -14.83 -9.71
CA GLY A 919 0.03 -13.60 -10.50
C GLY A 919 -1.15 -12.68 -10.13
N SER A 920 -1.92 -13.00 -9.08
CA SER A 920 -2.97 -12.14 -8.55
C SER A 920 -3.16 -12.37 -7.05
N LEU A 921 -3.44 -11.31 -6.32
CA LEU A 921 -3.82 -11.39 -4.90
C LEU A 921 -5.30 -11.77 -4.72
N ASP A 922 -6.13 -11.51 -5.71
CA ASP A 922 -7.57 -11.81 -5.64
C ASP A 922 -7.86 -13.30 -5.87
N GLY A 923 -6.95 -14.02 -6.53
CA GLY A 923 -7.05 -15.47 -6.68
C GLY A 923 -8.22 -15.90 -7.57
N ALA A 924 -9.07 -16.79 -7.06
CA ALA A 924 -10.31 -17.19 -7.68
C ALA A 924 -11.49 -16.71 -6.83
N THR A 925 -12.50 -16.08 -7.44
CA THR A 925 -13.61 -15.46 -6.71
C THR A 925 -14.97 -15.83 -7.29
N LEU A 926 -15.97 -15.86 -6.41
CA LEU A 926 -17.37 -15.87 -6.78
C LEU A 926 -18.05 -14.68 -6.10
N HIS A 927 -18.78 -13.89 -6.87
CA HIS A 927 -19.56 -12.77 -6.35
C HIS A 927 -20.89 -12.63 -7.08
N ASP A 928 -21.80 -11.93 -6.47
CA ASP A 928 -23.14 -11.64 -6.99
C ASP A 928 -23.30 -10.15 -7.36
N SER A 929 -24.36 -9.83 -8.09
CA SER A 929 -24.64 -8.47 -8.53
C SER A 929 -25.08 -7.52 -7.40
N LEU A 930 -25.55 -8.03 -6.25
CA LEU A 930 -26.02 -7.21 -5.14
C LEU A 930 -24.88 -6.60 -4.33
N LEU A 931 -23.87 -7.40 -3.98
CA LEU A 931 -22.73 -6.95 -3.17
C LEU A 931 -21.46 -6.74 -4.00
N GLY A 932 -21.49 -7.20 -5.24
CA GLY A 932 -20.39 -7.04 -6.20
C GLY A 932 -19.05 -7.60 -5.69
N LYS A 933 -17.96 -7.02 -6.16
CA LYS A 933 -16.60 -7.46 -5.81
C LYS A 933 -16.26 -7.33 -4.33
N THR A 934 -16.90 -6.42 -3.60
CA THR A 934 -16.70 -6.26 -2.15
C THR A 934 -17.15 -7.50 -1.39
N GLY A 935 -18.27 -8.09 -1.80
CA GLY A 935 -18.79 -9.34 -1.22
C GLY A 935 -18.28 -10.61 -1.88
N ALA A 936 -17.22 -10.53 -2.66
CA ALA A 936 -16.66 -11.68 -3.34
C ALA A 936 -16.13 -12.72 -2.33
N TRP A 937 -16.60 -13.95 -2.46
CA TRP A 937 -16.01 -15.06 -1.78
C TRP A 937 -14.72 -15.48 -2.52
N ARG A 938 -13.60 -15.45 -1.78
CA ARG A 938 -12.28 -15.88 -2.27
C ARG A 938 -12.14 -17.39 -2.04
N ILE A 939 -12.11 -18.15 -3.12
CA ILE A 939 -12.04 -19.61 -3.08
C ILE A 939 -10.63 -20.01 -2.64
N LYS A 940 -10.56 -20.75 -1.53
CA LYS A 940 -9.28 -21.19 -0.95
C LYS A 940 -8.81 -22.47 -1.65
N PRO A 941 -7.49 -22.66 -1.80
CA PRO A 941 -6.95 -23.87 -2.39
C PRO A 941 -7.38 -25.14 -1.62
N SER A 942 -7.91 -26.12 -2.34
CA SER A 942 -8.23 -27.44 -1.83
C SER A 942 -8.18 -28.49 -2.95
N ARG A 943 -7.65 -29.66 -2.65
CA ARG A 943 -7.68 -30.81 -3.58
C ARG A 943 -9.06 -31.42 -3.70
N ASP A 944 -9.89 -31.25 -2.65
CA ASP A 944 -11.24 -31.76 -2.58
C ASP A 944 -12.26 -30.69 -2.92
N TRP A 945 -13.45 -31.09 -3.35
CA TRP A 945 -14.58 -30.22 -3.55
C TRP A 945 -15.03 -29.57 -2.23
N GLN A 946 -15.19 -28.26 -2.24
CA GLN A 946 -15.69 -27.47 -1.13
C GLN A 946 -17.11 -27.03 -1.42
N ARG A 947 -17.97 -27.14 -0.40
CA ARG A 947 -19.34 -26.65 -0.52
C ARG A 947 -19.38 -25.13 -0.47
N LEU A 948 -20.06 -24.56 -1.44
CA LEU A 948 -20.42 -23.15 -1.51
C LEU A 948 -21.79 -22.95 -0.89
N GLU A 949 -21.95 -21.93 -0.04
CA GLU A 949 -23.27 -21.49 0.42
C GLU A 949 -23.21 -20.00 0.76
N VAL A 950 -23.99 -19.17 0.07
CA VAL A 950 -24.03 -17.71 0.23
C VAL A 950 -25.48 -17.26 0.34
N LEU A 951 -25.76 -16.34 1.26
CA LEU A 951 -27.09 -15.76 1.48
C LEU A 951 -27.07 -14.26 1.17
N ARG A 952 -28.12 -13.81 0.49
CA ARG A 952 -28.30 -12.37 0.23
C ARG A 952 -29.75 -11.99 0.53
N VAL A 953 -29.93 -10.89 1.19
CA VAL A 953 -31.25 -10.29 1.40
C VAL A 953 -31.46 -9.26 0.29
N VAL A 954 -32.55 -9.36 -0.44
CA VAL A 954 -32.84 -8.49 -1.58
C VAL A 954 -33.49 -7.20 -1.08
N PRO A 955 -32.83 -6.03 -1.18
CA PRO A 955 -33.39 -4.77 -0.70
C PRO A 955 -34.48 -4.23 -1.62
N GLU A 956 -34.30 -4.38 -2.93
CA GLU A 956 -35.18 -3.92 -3.98
C GLU A 956 -35.33 -4.97 -5.08
N SER A 957 -36.49 -5.03 -5.74
CA SER A 957 -36.72 -5.99 -6.83
C SER A 957 -35.81 -5.66 -8.02
N GLN A 958 -35.00 -6.63 -8.44
CA GLN A 958 -34.03 -6.46 -9.52
C GLN A 958 -33.59 -7.78 -10.15
N GLU A 959 -32.82 -7.68 -11.23
CA GLU A 959 -32.14 -8.80 -11.83
C GLU A 959 -30.89 -9.18 -11.02
N PHE A 960 -30.72 -10.48 -10.78
CA PHE A 960 -29.64 -11.04 -9.98
C PHE A 960 -28.76 -11.94 -10.84
N THR A 961 -27.44 -11.76 -10.80
CA THR A 961 -26.46 -12.57 -11.49
C THR A 961 -25.36 -13.01 -10.56
N ILE A 962 -24.70 -14.12 -10.89
CA ILE A 962 -23.47 -14.59 -10.25
C ILE A 962 -22.33 -14.46 -11.25
N THR A 963 -21.19 -13.96 -10.79
CA THR A 963 -19.95 -13.92 -11.55
C THR A 963 -18.90 -14.78 -10.89
N VAL A 964 -18.31 -15.66 -11.68
CA VAL A 964 -17.14 -16.46 -11.30
C VAL A 964 -15.94 -15.93 -12.05
N ALA A 965 -14.85 -15.65 -11.34
CA ALA A 965 -13.66 -15.03 -11.93
C ALA A 965 -12.38 -15.72 -11.47
N LEU A 966 -11.51 -16.00 -12.41
CA LEU A 966 -10.14 -16.41 -12.14
C LEU A 966 -9.20 -15.21 -12.43
N HIS A 967 -8.61 -14.63 -11.38
CA HIS A 967 -7.86 -13.38 -11.47
C HIS A 967 -6.38 -13.56 -11.85
N GLY A 968 -5.87 -14.78 -11.85
CA GLY A 968 -4.47 -15.10 -12.10
C GLY A 968 -4.28 -16.40 -12.83
N LEU A 969 -3.04 -16.90 -12.81
CA LEU A 969 -2.71 -18.19 -13.39
C LEU A 969 -3.09 -19.32 -12.44
N GLY A 970 -3.87 -20.26 -12.90
CA GLY A 970 -4.39 -21.38 -12.11
C GLY A 970 -5.57 -22.06 -12.78
N GLU A 971 -6.26 -22.87 -12.01
CA GLU A 971 -7.42 -23.66 -12.46
C GLU A 971 -8.47 -23.70 -11.36
N LEU A 972 -9.72 -23.38 -11.71
CA LEU A 972 -10.90 -23.43 -10.85
C LEU A 972 -11.94 -24.31 -11.49
N ALA A 973 -12.54 -25.23 -10.74
CA ALA A 973 -13.72 -25.98 -11.15
C ALA A 973 -14.92 -25.64 -10.28
N ILE A 974 -16.12 -25.60 -10.89
CA ILE A 974 -17.39 -25.32 -10.24
C ILE A 974 -18.42 -26.33 -10.74
N ASP A 975 -19.29 -26.76 -9.82
CA ASP A 975 -20.29 -27.76 -10.11
C ASP A 975 -21.56 -27.56 -9.29
N ASP A 976 -22.71 -28.05 -9.84
CA ASP A 976 -24.03 -28.04 -9.21
C ASP A 976 -24.37 -26.68 -8.55
N LEU A 977 -24.19 -25.58 -9.33
CA LEU A 977 -24.51 -24.24 -8.88
C LEU A 977 -26.01 -24.00 -8.93
N GLN A 978 -26.60 -23.63 -7.80
CA GLN A 978 -28.03 -23.47 -7.64
C GLN A 978 -28.35 -22.12 -7.01
N ILE A 979 -29.44 -21.50 -7.44
CA ILE A 979 -30.00 -20.29 -6.84
C ILE A 979 -31.45 -20.57 -6.44
N THR A 980 -31.72 -20.45 -5.15
CA THR A 980 -33.07 -20.52 -4.61
C THR A 980 -33.44 -19.20 -3.95
N ALA A 981 -34.68 -18.74 -4.15
CA ALA A 981 -35.17 -17.51 -3.52
C ALA A 981 -36.42 -17.82 -2.69
N PHE A 982 -36.47 -17.32 -1.46
CA PHE A 982 -37.56 -17.54 -0.55
C PHE A 982 -37.88 -16.30 0.29
N THR A 983 -39.12 -16.17 0.73
CA THR A 983 -39.50 -15.08 1.65
C THR A 983 -39.48 -15.64 3.07
N PRO A 984 -38.71 -15.00 4.00
CA PRO A 984 -38.70 -15.43 5.41
C PRO A 984 -40.11 -15.33 6.00
N SER A 985 -40.63 -16.38 6.63
CA SER A 985 -41.88 -16.28 7.36
C SER A 985 -41.67 -15.53 8.67
N ASN A 986 -42.44 -14.48 8.92
CA ASN A 986 -42.43 -13.72 10.18
C ASN A 986 -43.06 -14.47 11.38
N GLU A 987 -43.55 -15.70 11.20
CA GLU A 987 -44.33 -16.42 12.22
C GLU A 987 -43.53 -17.01 13.40
N VAL A 988 -42.23 -16.81 13.47
CA VAL A 988 -41.40 -17.33 14.61
C VAL A 988 -41.15 -16.26 15.69
N ALA A 989 -41.72 -15.06 15.55
CA ALA A 989 -41.42 -13.95 16.46
C ALA A 989 -42.35 -13.87 17.71
N ASP A 990 -43.45 -14.65 17.80
CA ASP A 990 -44.44 -14.46 18.87
C ASP A 990 -44.82 -15.74 19.62
N THR A 991 -43.85 -16.43 20.17
CA THR A 991 -44.14 -17.33 21.31
C THR A 991 -43.35 -16.87 22.51
N PRO A 992 -43.91 -16.08 23.42
CA PRO A 992 -43.20 -15.74 24.62
C PRO A 992 -43.12 -16.96 25.56
N PRO A 993 -42.03 -17.20 26.24
CA PRO A 993 -42.02 -18.18 27.33
C PRO A 993 -42.94 -17.72 28.41
N GLN A 994 -43.96 -18.55 28.71
CA GLN A 994 -44.83 -18.32 29.90
C GLN A 994 -43.93 -18.44 31.15
N HIS A 995 -43.68 -17.34 31.81
CA HIS A 995 -43.73 -17.14 33.28
C HIS A 995 -42.94 -15.89 33.66
N GLU A 996 -43.67 -15.11 34.41
CA GLU A 996 -43.34 -14.06 35.38
C GLU A 996 -43.71 -12.62 34.96
N SER A 997 -44.53 -12.02 35.85
CA SER A 997 -45.23 -10.78 35.79
C SER A 997 -44.37 -9.56 35.35
N PRO A 998 -44.98 -8.58 34.70
CA PRO A 998 -44.23 -7.47 34.10
C PRO A 998 -43.83 -6.44 35.17
N VAL A 999 -42.55 -6.29 35.36
CA VAL A 999 -41.98 -5.05 35.92
C VAL A 999 -42.06 -4.03 34.79
N LYS A 1000 -42.80 -2.96 34.95
CA LYS A 1000 -42.94 -1.86 33.98
C LYS A 1000 -41.53 -1.39 33.55
N PRO A 1001 -41.25 -1.31 32.24
CA PRO A 1001 -39.97 -0.77 31.80
C PRO A 1001 -39.98 0.74 32.09
N ALA A 1002 -39.02 1.19 32.88
CA ALA A 1002 -38.67 2.59 32.92
C ALA A 1002 -38.20 2.99 31.50
N ARG A 1003 -38.81 4.00 30.93
CA ARG A 1003 -38.34 4.61 29.69
C ARG A 1003 -36.92 5.14 29.95
N PHE A 1004 -35.92 4.40 29.52
CA PHE A 1004 -34.52 4.83 29.56
C PHE A 1004 -34.27 5.63 28.29
N ASN A 1005 -34.11 6.93 28.42
CA ASN A 1005 -33.63 7.79 27.37
C ASN A 1005 -32.11 7.81 27.46
N PRO A 1006 -31.35 7.21 26.48
CA PRO A 1006 -29.90 7.15 26.55
C PRO A 1006 -29.22 8.53 26.60
N LEU A 1007 -29.92 9.60 26.22
CA LEU A 1007 -29.43 10.97 26.27
C LEU A 1007 -29.52 11.61 27.66
N ASP A 1008 -30.35 11.07 28.57
CA ASP A 1008 -30.50 11.63 29.93
C ASP A 1008 -29.39 11.16 30.89
N ALA A 1009 -28.67 10.09 30.52
CA ALA A 1009 -27.53 9.60 31.29
C ALA A 1009 -26.21 10.34 30.96
N LEU A 1010 -26.18 11.08 29.87
CA LEU A 1010 -25.08 11.90 29.42
C LEU A 1010 -25.53 13.38 29.38
N ASP A 1011 -25.56 14.05 30.54
CA ASP A 1011 -25.75 15.50 30.63
C ASP A 1011 -24.50 16.23 30.08
N LEU A 1012 -24.35 16.18 28.74
CA LEU A 1012 -23.27 16.81 28.00
C LEU A 1012 -23.23 18.33 28.15
N ARG A 1013 -24.29 18.96 28.71
CA ARG A 1013 -24.33 20.42 28.99
C ARG A 1013 -23.48 20.81 30.18
N ARG A 1014 -23.08 19.88 31.05
CA ARG A 1014 -22.22 20.14 32.19
C ARG A 1014 -20.72 20.05 31.91
N LEU A 1015 -20.30 19.62 30.73
CA LEU A 1015 -18.91 19.48 30.34
C LEU A 1015 -18.33 20.68 29.57
N ASN A 1016 -19.04 21.81 29.51
CA ASN A 1016 -18.56 22.99 28.81
C ASN A 1016 -18.43 24.20 29.73
N PRO A 1017 -17.34 24.35 30.50
CA PRO A 1017 -16.90 25.66 30.98
C PRO A 1017 -15.65 26.05 30.21
N LEU A 1018 -15.81 26.63 29.02
CA LEU A 1018 -14.78 27.51 28.48
C LEU A 1018 -14.80 28.82 29.30
N PRO A 1019 -13.69 29.23 29.90
CA PRO A 1019 -13.63 30.49 30.58
C PRO A 1019 -13.75 31.61 29.56
N LYS A 1020 -14.78 32.45 29.74
CA LYS A 1020 -14.88 33.75 29.06
C LYS A 1020 -13.70 34.61 29.49
N ARG A 1021 -12.76 34.85 28.57
CA ARG A 1021 -11.76 35.93 28.75
C ARG A 1021 -12.49 37.29 28.70
N LYS A 1022 -12.30 38.06 29.76
CA LYS A 1022 -12.45 39.51 29.74
C LYS A 1022 -11.33 40.15 28.92
#